data_6299d7fdd0b9ff4eada2be0d461f7ce2
#
_entry.id   6299d7fdd0b9ff4eada2be0d461f7ce2
#
_cell.length_a   1.000
_cell.length_b   1.000
_cell.length_c   1.000
_cell.angle_alpha   90.00
_cell.angle_beta   90.00
_cell.angle_gamma   90.00
#
_symmetry.space_group_name_H-M   'P 1'
#
loop_
_entity.id
_entity.type
_entity.pdbx_description
1 polymer ?
#
loop_
_entity_poly.entity_id
_entity_poly.type
_entity_poly.pdbx_seq_one_letter_code
_entity_poly.pdbx_strand_id
1 'polypeptide(L)'
;VHSPPPDVLGRASGVSRAPVEANSICFAAIFTWVMSATSAIACAIVRWPLGSPQWLAFVKAFLLLAAAVSCLLALSSRRDHGASHAGVVLSVIAIVFLPCLAWFGRVFADIIAYPVLLGMVFLGQRRAAGVVRRMAPRTSVLAVVCGCGAGIGYFFLVNSKGYATVLTPEQAATGLQHLDTLYHASIANMLVNFGHLSTGLDGFMPMKYHVLSHIWMGCVGLWLGVTTLESYYLTAQIIAIPLLLFSLIMAGLLLRRSAEGLSDSALVTLIPLLLLVIADFWGMTSYLVSESYFVALFLLLLALPLLPEVADERSALGPPLTALAVAGTLVLFSKISVGVIFLGAVGFLLWRRLGLTLLNFIKVAAPIAPLLWLASAIGSPEAGEYVHALRPLAFVREFPRASLPNIVANLLLLYGAARLWLRGTSAEMRLAEALALIAMGSLAPALLLDIIGGSAFYFANVGTFVCIAFLTAYGGSMLEKRNSRAFRPAVILIVIAVVALATNEKRRSPIELARQFQELRARAHTLAGRGEAAPLSTLHATAALLAPGGSLRGEIGDDVKHTPGGQSIETLRSLSGGQTHQTAVFVAPDNRPFWTTYIDCRGDPLFVPAVLGVPMLKGINPAEFGCPKDRYYLGAHNAEDAISDVASDDQLCARAARWGLGEILVLATPQIGRRLSCAAPRS
;
A
#
# COMPACT_ATOMS: atom_id res chain seq x y z
N VAL A 1 55.16 -8.63 40.76
CA VAL A 1 54.62 -8.62 39.36
C VAL A 1 54.35 -10.07 39.00
N HIS A 2 53.11 -10.54 39.23
CA HIS A 2 52.64 -11.83 38.76
C HIS A 2 51.79 -11.63 37.51
N SER A 3 52.25 -12.19 36.39
CA SER A 3 51.48 -12.29 35.16
C SER A 3 50.33 -13.28 35.34
N PRO A 4 49.08 -12.98 34.93
CA PRO A 4 48.01 -13.96 34.97
C PRO A 4 48.23 -15.05 33.91
N PRO A 5 47.78 -16.30 34.16
CA PRO A 5 47.92 -17.39 33.19
C PRO A 5 47.04 -17.17 31.97
N PRO A 6 47.45 -17.71 30.78
CA PRO A 6 46.69 -17.51 29.54
C PRO A 6 45.34 -18.20 29.59
N ASP A 7 44.35 -17.49 29.06
CA ASP A 7 42.95 -17.86 28.90
C ASP A 7 42.71 -19.29 28.41
N VAL A 8 42.19 -20.15 29.25
CA VAL A 8 41.65 -21.49 28.94
C VAL A 8 40.12 -21.43 28.71
N LEU A 9 39.54 -20.27 28.56
CA LEU A 9 38.08 -20.08 28.35
C LEU A 9 37.63 -19.88 26.90
N GLY A 10 38.46 -20.22 25.90
CA GLY A 10 38.25 -19.93 24.50
C GLY A 10 37.66 -21.04 23.64
N ARG A 11 37.10 -22.13 24.15
CA ARG A 11 36.51 -23.19 23.31
C ARG A 11 35.23 -23.82 23.85
N ALA A 12 34.23 -23.06 24.16
CA ALA A 12 32.89 -23.62 24.35
C ALA A 12 31.85 -22.85 23.55
N SER A 13 31.12 -23.59 22.72
CA SER A 13 29.95 -23.23 21.93
C SER A 13 30.18 -22.55 20.59
N GLY A 14 30.94 -23.15 19.70
CA GLY A 14 30.81 -22.98 18.25
C GLY A 14 29.56 -23.65 17.65
N VAL A 15 28.40 -23.57 18.29
CA VAL A 15 27.13 -23.93 17.65
C VAL A 15 26.90 -22.91 16.56
N SER A 16 27.03 -23.36 15.31
CA SER A 16 26.97 -22.48 14.12
C SER A 16 25.63 -21.79 14.07
N ARG A 17 25.56 -20.49 14.36
CA ARG A 17 24.37 -19.62 14.31
C ARG A 17 23.81 -19.48 12.90
N ALA A 18 24.63 -19.70 11.86
CA ALA A 18 24.27 -19.58 10.46
C ALA A 18 23.03 -20.41 10.00
N PRO A 19 22.76 -21.64 10.52
CA PRO A 19 21.60 -22.41 10.08
C PRO A 19 20.25 -21.84 10.54
N VAL A 20 20.18 -21.20 11.71
CA VAL A 20 18.90 -20.71 12.28
C VAL A 20 18.37 -19.48 11.55
N GLU A 21 19.24 -18.52 11.23
CA GLU A 21 18.84 -17.31 10.48
C GLU A 21 18.39 -17.67 9.07
N ALA A 22 19.13 -18.56 8.39
CA ALA A 22 18.75 -19.01 7.04
C ALA A 22 17.39 -19.71 7.03
N ASN A 23 17.07 -20.52 8.03
CA ASN A 23 15.78 -21.19 8.17
C ASN A 23 14.64 -20.19 8.40
N SER A 24 14.84 -19.14 9.21
CA SER A 24 13.83 -18.12 9.48
C SER A 24 13.51 -17.29 8.25
N ILE A 25 14.52 -16.88 7.50
CA ILE A 25 14.34 -16.13 6.23
C ILE A 25 13.61 -17.00 5.20
N CYS A 26 13.97 -18.28 5.11
CA CYS A 26 13.33 -19.22 4.19
C CYS A 26 11.86 -19.48 4.56
N PHE A 27 11.58 -19.62 5.86
CA PHE A 27 10.22 -19.71 6.38
C PHE A 27 9.39 -18.48 5.96
N ALA A 28 9.92 -17.28 6.20
CA ALA A 28 9.27 -16.03 5.83
C ALA A 28 8.98 -15.93 4.33
N ALA A 29 9.92 -16.34 3.48
CA ALA A 29 9.74 -16.34 2.04
C ALA A 29 8.66 -17.33 1.58
N ILE A 30 8.69 -18.59 2.05
CA ILE A 30 7.67 -19.60 1.74
C ILE A 30 6.29 -19.13 2.20
N PHE A 31 6.20 -18.65 3.45
CA PHE A 31 4.98 -18.09 4.01
C PHE A 31 4.40 -16.99 3.11
N THR A 32 5.24 -16.03 2.68
CA THR A 32 4.81 -14.89 1.87
C THR A 32 4.37 -15.29 0.47
N TRP A 33 5.09 -16.21 -0.18
CA TRP A 33 4.70 -16.75 -1.48
C TRP A 33 3.36 -17.47 -1.40
N VAL A 34 3.18 -18.33 -0.40
CA VAL A 34 1.92 -19.07 -0.21
C VAL A 34 0.78 -18.12 0.12
N MET A 35 1.00 -17.14 0.99
CA MET A 35 0.00 -16.11 1.31
C MET A 35 -0.45 -15.36 0.06
N SER A 36 0.48 -14.87 -0.76
CA SER A 36 0.18 -14.15 -2.00
C SER A 36 -0.54 -15.05 -3.03
N ALA A 37 -0.06 -16.28 -3.23
CA ALA A 37 -0.69 -17.23 -4.13
C ALA A 37 -2.13 -17.57 -3.69
N THR A 38 -2.36 -17.77 -2.39
CA THR A 38 -3.68 -18.03 -1.83
C THR A 38 -4.62 -16.85 -2.03
N SER A 39 -4.14 -15.62 -1.78
CA SER A 39 -4.90 -14.39 -2.05
C SER A 39 -5.22 -14.24 -3.54
N ALA A 40 -4.25 -14.51 -4.42
CA ALA A 40 -4.45 -14.46 -5.87
C ALA A 40 -5.50 -15.47 -6.34
N ILE A 41 -5.45 -16.71 -5.84
CA ILE A 41 -6.44 -17.76 -6.13
C ILE A 41 -7.82 -17.34 -5.64
N ALA A 42 -7.95 -16.82 -4.42
CA ALA A 42 -9.22 -16.36 -3.87
C ALA A 42 -9.81 -15.21 -4.72
N CYS A 43 -8.99 -14.23 -5.10
CA CYS A 43 -9.40 -13.17 -6.02
C CYS A 43 -9.84 -13.73 -7.38
N ALA A 44 -9.08 -14.64 -7.96
CA ALA A 44 -9.40 -15.26 -9.25
C ALA A 44 -10.71 -16.05 -9.21
N ILE A 45 -10.95 -16.81 -8.14
CA ILE A 45 -12.22 -17.55 -7.93
C ILE A 45 -13.41 -16.58 -7.94
N VAL A 46 -13.30 -15.44 -7.23
CA VAL A 46 -14.40 -14.46 -7.19
C VAL A 46 -14.57 -13.76 -8.54
N ARG A 47 -13.48 -13.41 -9.21
CA ARG A 47 -13.52 -12.63 -10.46
C ARG A 47 -13.89 -13.44 -11.71
N TRP A 48 -13.59 -14.72 -11.73
CA TRP A 48 -13.80 -15.58 -12.91
C TRP A 48 -15.19 -15.45 -13.54
N PRO A 49 -16.30 -15.53 -12.79
CA PRO A 49 -17.64 -15.39 -13.36
C PRO A 49 -18.03 -13.94 -13.70
N LEU A 50 -17.28 -12.95 -13.19
CA LEU A 50 -17.51 -11.53 -13.46
C LEU A 50 -16.78 -11.05 -14.73
N GLY A 51 -15.93 -11.90 -15.32
CA GLY A 51 -15.37 -11.73 -16.66
C GLY A 51 -14.08 -10.91 -16.76
N SER A 52 -13.62 -10.26 -15.69
CA SER A 52 -12.33 -9.54 -15.66
C SER A 52 -11.75 -9.45 -14.26
N PRO A 53 -10.43 -9.30 -14.09
CA PRO A 53 -9.39 -9.33 -15.11
C PRO A 53 -9.05 -10.74 -15.59
N GLN A 54 -8.27 -10.82 -16.69
CA GLN A 54 -7.77 -12.09 -17.20
C GLN A 54 -6.83 -12.76 -16.17
N TRP A 55 -6.81 -14.10 -16.14
CA TRP A 55 -5.96 -14.89 -15.22
C TRP A 55 -4.47 -14.49 -15.26
N LEU A 56 -3.99 -14.04 -16.42
CA LEU A 56 -2.60 -13.58 -16.60
C LEU A 56 -2.23 -12.41 -15.68
N ALA A 57 -3.18 -11.53 -15.34
CA ALA A 57 -2.93 -10.42 -14.42
C ALA A 57 -2.57 -10.92 -13.01
N PHE A 58 -3.24 -11.98 -12.53
CA PHE A 58 -2.93 -12.58 -11.23
C PHE A 58 -1.54 -13.23 -11.23
N VAL A 59 -1.17 -13.91 -12.32
CA VAL A 59 0.17 -14.52 -12.47
C VAL A 59 1.26 -13.44 -12.50
N LYS A 60 1.06 -12.36 -13.25
CA LYS A 60 2.00 -11.24 -13.31
C LYS A 60 2.17 -10.58 -11.93
N ALA A 61 1.07 -10.29 -11.23
CA ALA A 61 1.13 -9.71 -9.89
C ALA A 61 1.89 -10.61 -8.90
N PHE A 62 1.62 -11.92 -8.92
CA PHE A 62 2.35 -12.89 -8.11
C PHE A 62 3.84 -12.96 -8.48
N LEU A 63 4.18 -12.96 -9.78
CA LEU A 63 5.57 -12.99 -10.24
C LEU A 63 6.37 -11.77 -9.75
N LEU A 64 5.75 -10.59 -9.74
CA LEU A 64 6.38 -9.37 -9.25
C LEU A 64 6.75 -9.49 -7.76
N LEU A 65 5.82 -9.96 -6.94
CA LEU A 65 6.09 -10.23 -5.52
C LEU A 65 7.17 -11.30 -5.36
N ALA A 66 7.02 -12.41 -6.09
CA ALA A 66 7.93 -13.56 -5.97
C ALA A 66 9.38 -13.14 -6.30
N ALA A 67 9.57 -12.30 -7.29
CA ALA A 67 10.88 -11.77 -7.64
C ALA A 67 11.49 -10.91 -6.54
N ALA A 68 10.72 -9.97 -5.97
CA ALA A 68 11.19 -9.12 -4.89
C ALA A 68 11.58 -9.92 -3.64
N VAL A 69 10.74 -10.85 -3.21
CA VAL A 69 11.03 -11.76 -2.09
C VAL A 69 12.27 -12.61 -2.38
N SER A 70 12.42 -13.09 -3.61
CA SER A 70 13.56 -13.89 -4.05
C SER A 70 14.88 -13.11 -4.01
N CYS A 71 14.86 -11.83 -4.39
CA CYS A 71 16.05 -10.96 -4.30
C CYS A 71 16.51 -10.79 -2.85
N LEU A 72 15.59 -10.51 -1.94
CA LEU A 72 15.90 -10.37 -0.53
C LEU A 72 16.42 -11.70 0.05
N LEU A 73 15.80 -12.82 -0.30
CA LEU A 73 16.25 -14.15 0.11
C LEU A 73 17.65 -14.47 -0.43
N ALA A 74 17.92 -14.18 -1.71
CA ALA A 74 19.18 -14.49 -2.36
C ALA A 74 20.36 -13.75 -1.74
N LEU A 75 20.15 -12.52 -1.29
CA LEU A 75 21.22 -11.61 -0.92
C LEU A 75 21.37 -11.43 0.59
N SER A 76 20.32 -11.70 1.39
CA SER A 76 20.38 -11.60 2.85
C SER A 76 21.17 -12.73 3.53
N SER A 77 21.43 -13.85 2.86
CA SER A 77 22.08 -15.02 3.45
C SER A 77 23.62 -15.03 3.36
N ARG A 78 24.26 -14.03 2.72
CA ARG A 78 25.71 -13.90 2.72
C ARG A 78 26.18 -13.18 3.99
N ARG A 79 27.23 -13.70 4.62
CA ARG A 79 27.89 -13.07 5.79
C ARG A 79 28.50 -11.70 5.46
N ASP A 80 28.65 -11.38 4.19
CA ASP A 80 29.25 -10.15 3.72
C ASP A 80 28.21 -9.02 3.72
N HIS A 81 28.46 -7.98 4.50
CA HIS A 81 27.59 -6.81 4.66
C HIS A 81 27.15 -6.17 3.31
N GLY A 82 27.98 -6.27 2.28
CA GLY A 82 27.66 -5.72 0.93
C GLY A 82 26.49 -6.40 0.20
N ALA A 83 26.08 -7.60 0.61
CA ALA A 83 25.03 -8.33 -0.11
C ALA A 83 23.59 -7.90 0.28
N SER A 84 23.40 -7.35 1.50
CA SER A 84 22.07 -6.90 1.95
C SER A 84 21.60 -5.64 1.21
N HIS A 85 22.51 -4.72 0.90
CA HIS A 85 22.20 -3.50 0.15
C HIS A 85 21.72 -3.81 -1.27
N ALA A 86 22.44 -4.71 -1.96
CA ALA A 86 22.05 -5.15 -3.30
C ALA A 86 20.66 -5.81 -3.28
N GLY A 87 20.32 -6.58 -2.23
CA GLY A 87 19.01 -7.19 -2.04
C GLY A 87 17.89 -6.15 -1.95
N VAL A 88 18.08 -5.12 -1.15
CA VAL A 88 17.11 -4.02 -1.01
C VAL A 88 16.96 -3.27 -2.34
N VAL A 89 18.08 -2.87 -2.97
CA VAL A 89 18.06 -2.13 -4.24
C VAL A 89 17.38 -2.94 -5.34
N LEU A 90 17.73 -4.22 -5.50
CA LEU A 90 17.11 -5.07 -6.53
C LEU A 90 15.63 -5.32 -6.26
N SER A 91 15.21 -5.45 -4.99
CA SER A 91 13.80 -5.57 -4.65
C SER A 91 13.02 -4.30 -4.97
N VAL A 92 13.60 -3.12 -4.68
CA VAL A 92 13.03 -1.83 -5.05
C VAL A 92 12.93 -1.70 -6.58
N ILE A 93 13.98 -2.09 -7.31
CA ILE A 93 13.97 -2.10 -8.78
C ILE A 93 12.86 -3.02 -9.29
N ALA A 94 12.75 -4.24 -8.76
CA ALA A 94 11.71 -5.18 -9.17
C ALA A 94 10.31 -4.62 -8.96
N ILE A 95 10.03 -4.12 -7.76
CA ILE A 95 8.67 -3.71 -7.38
C ILE A 95 8.28 -2.35 -7.95
N VAL A 96 9.20 -1.37 -7.93
CA VAL A 96 8.85 0.00 -8.29
C VAL A 96 9.15 0.29 -9.76
N PHE A 97 10.35 -0.01 -10.23
CA PHE A 97 10.80 0.46 -11.54
C PHE A 97 10.38 -0.46 -12.70
N LEU A 98 10.36 -1.79 -12.52
CA LEU A 98 10.01 -2.67 -13.65
C LEU A 98 8.57 -2.46 -14.15
N PRO A 99 7.54 -2.34 -13.30
CA PRO A 99 6.21 -1.99 -13.79
C PRO A 99 6.14 -0.63 -14.49
N CYS A 100 6.96 0.34 -14.06
CA CYS A 100 7.00 1.67 -14.67
C CYS A 100 7.54 1.66 -16.11
N LEU A 101 8.22 0.60 -16.55
CA LEU A 101 8.57 0.44 -17.97
C LEU A 101 7.34 0.37 -18.88
N ALA A 102 6.17 -0.02 -18.34
CA ALA A 102 4.93 -0.05 -19.09
C ALA A 102 4.46 1.33 -19.56
N TRP A 103 4.96 2.40 -18.96
CA TRP A 103 4.73 3.77 -19.44
C TRP A 103 5.31 4.01 -20.85
N PHE A 104 6.41 3.32 -21.20
CA PHE A 104 7.02 3.38 -22.54
C PHE A 104 6.41 2.36 -23.51
N GLY A 105 5.49 1.51 -23.04
CA GLY A 105 4.80 0.52 -23.83
C GLY A 105 4.78 -0.85 -23.15
N ARG A 106 3.63 -1.50 -23.16
CA ARG A 106 3.42 -2.78 -22.47
C ARG A 106 4.30 -3.90 -23.02
N VAL A 107 4.43 -3.98 -24.36
CA VAL A 107 5.29 -5.00 -25.01
C VAL A 107 6.74 -4.80 -24.63
N PHE A 108 7.21 -3.55 -24.62
CA PHE A 108 8.57 -3.21 -24.19
C PHE A 108 8.81 -3.60 -22.72
N ALA A 109 7.85 -3.29 -21.85
CA ALA A 109 7.92 -3.69 -20.44
C ALA A 109 7.96 -5.22 -20.29
N ASP A 110 7.14 -5.96 -21.02
CA ASP A 110 7.12 -7.43 -20.96
C ASP A 110 8.46 -8.05 -21.41
N ILE A 111 9.07 -7.54 -22.49
CA ILE A 111 10.37 -8.02 -22.99
C ILE A 111 11.48 -7.86 -21.94
N ILE A 112 11.47 -6.77 -21.17
CA ILE A 112 12.51 -6.52 -20.17
C ILE A 112 12.13 -7.15 -18.82
N ALA A 113 10.89 -6.96 -18.36
CA ALA A 113 10.48 -7.37 -17.03
C ALA A 113 10.50 -8.90 -16.86
N TYR A 114 10.00 -9.67 -17.82
CA TYR A 114 9.93 -11.12 -17.65
C TYR A 114 11.31 -11.79 -17.48
N PRO A 115 12.32 -11.57 -18.33
CA PRO A 115 13.64 -12.16 -18.12
C PRO A 115 14.25 -11.76 -16.77
N VAL A 116 14.09 -10.48 -16.39
CA VAL A 116 14.62 -9.97 -15.12
C VAL A 116 13.93 -10.60 -13.93
N LEU A 117 12.58 -10.61 -13.91
CA LEU A 117 11.80 -11.18 -12.82
C LEU A 117 12.04 -12.70 -12.69
N LEU A 118 12.05 -13.43 -13.81
CA LEU A 118 12.33 -14.87 -13.81
C LEU A 118 13.76 -15.16 -13.36
N GLY A 119 14.74 -14.35 -13.81
CA GLY A 119 16.11 -14.43 -13.33
C GLY A 119 16.24 -14.23 -11.83
N MET A 120 15.55 -13.23 -11.28
CA MET A 120 15.50 -12.96 -9.84
C MET A 120 14.88 -14.13 -9.06
N VAL A 121 13.74 -14.66 -9.54
CA VAL A 121 13.08 -15.82 -8.94
C VAL A 121 14.01 -17.04 -8.98
N PHE A 122 14.67 -17.30 -10.10
CA PHE A 122 15.60 -18.43 -10.25
C PHE A 122 16.80 -18.33 -9.30
N LEU A 123 17.40 -17.14 -9.16
CA LEU A 123 18.49 -16.91 -8.20
C LEU A 123 18.02 -17.15 -6.76
N GLY A 124 16.84 -16.66 -6.40
CA GLY A 124 16.25 -16.89 -5.10
C GLY A 124 15.94 -18.36 -4.84
N GLN A 125 15.34 -19.06 -5.81
CA GLN A 125 15.00 -20.47 -5.70
C GLN A 125 16.21 -21.39 -5.55
N ARG A 126 17.29 -21.15 -6.32
CA ARG A 126 18.55 -21.92 -6.15
C ARG A 126 19.06 -21.86 -4.71
N ARG A 127 18.93 -20.70 -4.11
CA ARG A 127 19.37 -20.49 -2.74
C ARG A 127 18.38 -21.05 -1.72
N ALA A 128 17.07 -20.82 -1.93
CA ALA A 128 16.01 -21.40 -1.13
C ALA A 128 16.08 -22.93 -1.11
N ALA A 129 16.30 -23.57 -2.27
CA ALA A 129 16.40 -25.04 -2.36
C ALA A 129 17.51 -25.62 -1.48
N GLY A 130 18.66 -24.93 -1.38
CA GLY A 130 19.75 -25.34 -0.48
C GLY A 130 19.40 -25.23 1.01
N VAL A 131 18.56 -24.26 1.38
CA VAL A 131 18.10 -24.06 2.76
C VAL A 131 16.89 -24.94 3.07
N VAL A 132 15.91 -25.02 2.16
CA VAL A 132 14.69 -25.84 2.31
C VAL A 132 15.05 -27.31 2.52
N ARG A 133 16.06 -27.82 1.79
CA ARG A 133 16.57 -29.20 1.99
C ARG A 133 17.10 -29.46 3.41
N ARG A 134 17.51 -28.41 4.12
CA ARG A 134 18.02 -28.48 5.50
C ARG A 134 16.96 -28.17 6.55
N MET A 135 15.81 -27.58 6.12
CA MET A 135 14.70 -27.31 7.02
C MET A 135 14.00 -28.61 7.42
N ALA A 136 13.60 -28.69 8.69
CA ALA A 136 12.74 -29.77 9.12
C ALA A 136 11.41 -29.73 8.31
N PRO A 137 10.93 -30.88 7.79
CA PRO A 137 9.69 -30.93 7.01
C PRO A 137 8.50 -30.28 7.72
N ARG A 138 8.41 -30.42 9.04
CA ARG A 138 7.38 -29.80 9.88
C ARG A 138 7.39 -28.27 9.78
N THR A 139 8.56 -27.64 9.70
CA THR A 139 8.68 -26.17 9.58
C THR A 139 8.20 -25.68 8.22
N SER A 140 8.50 -26.43 7.14
CA SER A 140 8.00 -26.10 5.80
C SER A 140 6.47 -26.25 5.70
N VAL A 141 5.91 -27.33 6.25
CA VAL A 141 4.47 -27.52 6.33
C VAL A 141 3.80 -26.41 7.13
N LEU A 142 4.37 -26.01 8.26
CA LEU A 142 3.86 -24.91 9.07
C LEU A 142 3.87 -23.59 8.29
N ALA A 143 4.94 -23.29 7.53
CA ALA A 143 4.99 -22.09 6.70
C ALA A 143 3.87 -22.06 5.63
N VAL A 144 3.60 -23.21 5.01
CA VAL A 144 2.52 -23.35 4.03
C VAL A 144 1.16 -23.17 4.70
N VAL A 145 0.88 -23.88 5.80
CA VAL A 145 -0.42 -23.78 6.51
C VAL A 145 -0.67 -22.36 7.00
N CYS A 146 0.34 -21.73 7.63
CA CYS A 146 0.23 -20.34 8.10
C CYS A 146 0.07 -19.37 6.92
N GLY A 147 0.78 -19.59 5.80
CA GLY A 147 0.65 -18.77 4.60
C GLY A 147 -0.74 -18.86 3.98
N CYS A 148 -1.32 -20.06 3.86
CA CYS A 148 -2.69 -20.27 3.41
C CYS A 148 -3.69 -19.57 4.35
N GLY A 149 -3.57 -19.77 5.64
CA GLY A 149 -4.44 -19.14 6.63
C GLY A 149 -4.37 -17.61 6.60
N ALA A 150 -3.16 -17.06 6.50
CA ALA A 150 -2.96 -15.62 6.35
C ALA A 150 -3.53 -15.08 5.03
N GLY A 151 -3.32 -15.80 3.91
CA GLY A 151 -3.85 -15.41 2.61
C GLY A 151 -5.38 -15.32 2.61
N ILE A 152 -6.06 -16.33 3.16
CA ILE A 152 -7.52 -16.34 3.30
C ILE A 152 -7.96 -15.24 4.29
N GLY A 153 -7.32 -15.12 5.44
CA GLY A 153 -7.66 -14.14 6.47
C GLY A 153 -7.56 -12.71 5.94
N TYR A 154 -6.46 -12.38 5.27
CA TYR A 154 -6.26 -11.05 4.67
C TYR A 154 -7.17 -10.81 3.46
N PHE A 155 -7.48 -11.83 2.66
CA PHE A 155 -8.48 -11.71 1.61
C PHE A 155 -9.81 -11.20 2.18
N PHE A 156 -10.37 -11.85 3.19
CA PHE A 156 -11.60 -11.39 3.82
C PHE A 156 -11.47 -10.00 4.45
N LEU A 157 -10.36 -9.76 5.15
CA LEU A 157 -10.14 -8.51 5.84
C LEU A 157 -10.11 -7.30 4.89
N VAL A 158 -9.30 -7.38 3.82
CA VAL A 158 -9.16 -6.29 2.84
C VAL A 158 -10.47 -6.04 2.12
N ASN A 159 -11.13 -7.11 1.68
CA ASN A 159 -12.40 -7.00 0.97
C ASN A 159 -13.52 -6.44 1.85
N SER A 160 -13.52 -6.70 3.16
CA SER A 160 -14.52 -6.18 4.08
C SER A 160 -14.43 -4.67 4.32
N LYS A 161 -13.32 -4.02 3.97
CA LYS A 161 -13.12 -2.57 4.19
C LYS A 161 -13.70 -1.70 3.08
N GLY A 162 -14.05 -2.26 1.93
CA GLY A 162 -14.69 -1.53 0.83
C GLY A 162 -13.74 -0.70 -0.05
N TYR A 163 -12.49 -0.48 0.35
CA TYR A 163 -11.53 0.34 -0.43
C TYR A 163 -10.93 -0.44 -1.61
N ALA A 164 -10.38 -1.62 -1.36
CA ALA A 164 -9.67 -2.45 -2.34
C ALA A 164 -10.34 -3.82 -2.48
N THR A 165 -11.65 -3.82 -2.65
CA THR A 165 -12.46 -5.03 -2.78
C THR A 165 -12.38 -5.61 -4.18
N VAL A 166 -12.45 -6.93 -4.29
CA VAL A 166 -12.55 -7.62 -5.58
C VAL A 166 -13.83 -7.29 -6.35
N LEU A 167 -14.81 -6.63 -5.72
CA LEU A 167 -16.07 -6.19 -6.32
C LEU A 167 -16.01 -4.73 -6.80
N THR A 168 -14.84 -4.10 -6.75
CA THR A 168 -14.66 -2.68 -7.07
C THR A 168 -15.23 -2.26 -8.43
N PRO A 169 -15.02 -2.99 -9.56
CA PRO A 169 -15.59 -2.58 -10.84
C PRO A 169 -17.12 -2.55 -10.85
N GLU A 170 -17.76 -3.55 -10.26
CA GLU A 170 -19.21 -3.65 -10.18
C GLU A 170 -19.78 -2.62 -9.20
N GLN A 171 -19.11 -2.40 -8.09
CA GLN A 171 -19.49 -1.36 -7.12
C GLN A 171 -19.37 0.05 -7.74
N ALA A 172 -18.34 0.30 -8.56
CA ALA A 172 -18.20 1.55 -9.29
C ALA A 172 -19.39 1.76 -10.26
N ALA A 173 -19.74 0.74 -11.04
CA ALA A 173 -20.86 0.82 -12.00
C ALA A 173 -22.24 0.94 -11.33
N THR A 174 -22.38 0.55 -10.06
CA THR A 174 -23.65 0.62 -9.31
C THR A 174 -23.70 1.76 -8.29
N GLY A 175 -22.64 2.58 -8.21
CA GLY A 175 -22.55 3.71 -7.29
C GLY A 175 -22.29 3.33 -5.82
N LEU A 176 -21.75 2.15 -5.56
CA LEU A 176 -21.41 1.65 -4.22
C LEU A 176 -19.91 1.75 -3.89
N GLN A 177 -19.06 2.09 -4.87
CA GLN A 177 -17.62 2.15 -4.65
C GLN A 177 -17.23 3.31 -3.73
N HIS A 178 -16.25 3.07 -2.89
CA HIS A 178 -15.72 4.10 -1.98
C HIS A 178 -15.10 5.26 -2.77
N LEU A 179 -15.41 6.49 -2.37
CA LEU A 179 -14.95 7.71 -3.03
C LEU A 179 -13.42 7.80 -3.12
N ASP A 180 -12.70 7.47 -2.04
CA ASP A 180 -11.23 7.53 -2.04
C ASP A 180 -10.62 6.62 -3.11
N THR A 181 -11.19 5.43 -3.36
CA THR A 181 -10.70 4.52 -4.39
C THR A 181 -10.84 5.13 -5.79
N LEU A 182 -11.99 5.74 -6.07
CA LEU A 182 -12.22 6.44 -7.34
C LEU A 182 -11.28 7.65 -7.49
N TYR A 183 -11.11 8.41 -6.42
CA TYR A 183 -10.22 9.56 -6.37
C TYR A 183 -8.76 9.19 -6.70
N HIS A 184 -8.24 8.17 -6.02
CA HIS A 184 -6.87 7.72 -6.25
C HIS A 184 -6.67 7.05 -7.62
N ALA A 185 -7.64 6.29 -8.10
CA ALA A 185 -7.60 5.72 -9.45
C ALA A 185 -7.63 6.81 -10.52
N SER A 186 -8.42 7.87 -10.31
CA SER A 186 -8.48 9.03 -11.20
C SER A 186 -7.12 9.73 -11.31
N ILE A 187 -6.48 10.04 -10.18
CA ILE A 187 -5.15 10.66 -10.15
C ILE A 187 -4.12 9.78 -10.88
N ALA A 188 -4.11 8.48 -10.59
CA ALA A 188 -3.18 7.56 -11.21
C ALA A 188 -3.38 7.50 -12.73
N ASN A 189 -4.62 7.49 -13.21
CA ASN A 189 -4.94 7.53 -14.64
C ASN A 189 -4.48 8.83 -15.29
N MET A 190 -4.75 9.99 -14.68
CA MET A 190 -4.33 11.28 -15.25
C MET A 190 -2.81 11.38 -15.32
N LEU A 191 -2.09 10.90 -14.31
CA LEU A 191 -0.63 10.88 -14.33
C LEU A 191 -0.08 9.98 -15.42
N VAL A 192 -0.58 8.76 -15.54
CA VAL A 192 0.01 7.75 -16.44
C VAL A 192 -0.42 7.95 -17.89
N ASN A 193 -1.67 8.34 -18.13
CA ASN A 193 -2.19 8.52 -19.48
C ASN A 193 -1.86 9.90 -20.09
N PHE A 194 -1.75 10.93 -19.25
CA PHE A 194 -1.62 12.31 -19.72
C PHE A 194 -0.43 13.07 -19.12
N GLY A 195 0.25 12.54 -18.11
CA GLY A 195 1.36 13.23 -17.43
C GLY A 195 0.93 14.37 -16.50
N HIS A 196 -0.35 14.48 -16.17
CA HIS A 196 -0.91 15.56 -15.35
C HIS A 196 -1.27 15.09 -13.95
N LEU A 197 -0.81 15.81 -12.93
CA LEU A 197 -1.26 15.63 -11.56
C LEU A 197 -2.61 16.32 -11.38
N SER A 198 -3.67 15.56 -11.62
CA SER A 198 -5.06 16.01 -11.64
C SER A 198 -5.99 14.86 -11.29
N THR A 199 -7.23 15.14 -10.91
CA THR A 199 -8.29 14.12 -10.83
C THR A 199 -8.99 13.91 -12.17
N GLY A 200 -8.78 14.78 -13.14
CA GLY A 200 -9.47 14.71 -14.42
C GLY A 200 -10.94 15.13 -14.39
N LEU A 201 -11.41 15.79 -13.33
CA LEU A 201 -12.83 16.19 -13.22
C LEU A 201 -13.22 17.35 -14.12
N ASP A 202 -12.38 18.37 -14.19
CA ASP A 202 -12.56 19.53 -15.07
C ASP A 202 -11.34 19.70 -15.96
N GLY A 203 -11.11 18.76 -16.85
CA GLY A 203 -9.87 18.66 -17.61
C GLY A 203 -8.69 18.34 -16.67
N PHE A 204 -7.57 19.01 -16.91
CA PHE A 204 -6.34 18.79 -16.13
C PHE A 204 -6.13 19.88 -15.07
N MET A 205 -7.15 20.20 -14.30
CA MET A 205 -6.99 21.13 -13.18
C MET A 205 -5.85 20.66 -12.28
N PRO A 206 -4.80 21.48 -12.09
CA PRO A 206 -3.64 21.09 -11.31
C PRO A 206 -4.01 20.94 -9.84
N MET A 207 -3.44 19.94 -9.21
CA MET A 207 -3.59 19.69 -7.79
C MET A 207 -2.23 19.41 -7.16
N LYS A 208 -2.15 19.48 -5.83
CA LYS A 208 -0.97 19.10 -5.07
C LYS A 208 -1.23 17.82 -4.31
N TYR A 209 -0.45 16.79 -4.62
CA TYR A 209 -0.58 15.49 -3.95
C TYR A 209 0.72 14.69 -4.09
N HIS A 210 0.88 13.60 -3.32
CA HIS A 210 2.01 12.69 -3.48
C HIS A 210 1.86 11.88 -4.77
N VAL A 211 2.93 11.80 -5.55
CA VAL A 211 2.86 11.33 -6.95
C VAL A 211 3.30 9.88 -7.14
N LEU A 212 4.31 9.40 -6.39
CA LEU A 212 4.98 8.14 -6.71
C LEU A 212 4.06 6.93 -6.60
N SER A 213 3.25 6.87 -5.55
CA SER A 213 2.30 5.77 -5.36
C SER A 213 1.27 5.68 -6.49
N HIS A 214 0.80 6.83 -6.98
CA HIS A 214 -0.17 6.90 -8.08
C HIS A 214 0.46 6.51 -9.42
N ILE A 215 1.67 7.00 -9.70
CA ILE A 215 2.44 6.56 -10.88
C ILE A 215 2.64 5.05 -10.82
N TRP A 216 3.09 4.53 -9.68
CA TRP A 216 3.30 3.10 -9.51
C TRP A 216 2.03 2.29 -9.73
N MET A 217 0.91 2.71 -9.12
CA MET A 217 -0.38 2.04 -9.26
C MET A 217 -0.86 2.02 -10.70
N GLY A 218 -0.78 3.15 -11.39
CA GLY A 218 -1.14 3.26 -12.80
C GLY A 218 -0.24 2.41 -13.70
N CYS A 219 1.07 2.45 -13.49
CA CYS A 219 2.04 1.64 -14.25
C CYS A 219 1.85 0.13 -14.02
N VAL A 220 1.56 -0.28 -12.78
CA VAL A 220 1.22 -1.68 -12.49
C VAL A 220 -0.05 -2.07 -13.26
N GLY A 221 -1.09 -1.23 -13.28
CA GLY A 221 -2.30 -1.46 -14.07
C GLY A 221 -1.99 -1.65 -15.56
N LEU A 222 -1.21 -0.75 -16.16
CA LEU A 222 -0.76 -0.86 -17.54
C LEU A 222 -0.01 -2.18 -17.80
N TRP A 223 0.95 -2.53 -16.93
CA TRP A 223 1.74 -3.74 -17.08
C TRP A 223 0.91 -5.02 -16.91
N LEU A 224 0.01 -5.05 -15.92
CA LEU A 224 -0.92 -6.16 -15.72
C LEU A 224 -1.94 -6.27 -16.86
N GLY A 225 -2.21 -5.19 -17.59
CA GLY A 225 -3.22 -5.09 -18.63
C GLY A 225 -4.64 -5.05 -18.06
N VAL A 226 -4.80 -4.35 -16.97
CA VAL A 226 -6.05 -4.12 -16.26
C VAL A 226 -6.30 -2.62 -16.10
N THR A 227 -7.51 -2.23 -15.77
CA THR A 227 -7.80 -0.83 -15.41
C THR A 227 -7.07 -0.46 -14.11
N THR A 228 -6.79 0.82 -13.91
CA THR A 228 -6.17 1.29 -12.66
C THR A 228 -7.05 0.95 -11.45
N LEU A 229 -8.36 0.96 -11.62
CA LEU A 229 -9.29 0.56 -10.59
C LEU A 229 -9.16 -0.93 -10.22
N GLU A 230 -8.96 -1.82 -11.20
CA GLU A 230 -8.69 -3.24 -10.96
C GLU A 230 -7.30 -3.45 -10.36
N SER A 231 -6.31 -2.67 -10.80
CA SER A 231 -4.96 -2.76 -10.24
C SER A 231 -4.94 -2.45 -8.74
N TYR A 232 -5.88 -1.64 -8.26
CA TYR A 232 -5.98 -1.24 -6.85
C TYR A 232 -6.15 -2.46 -5.92
N TYR A 233 -7.12 -3.33 -6.19
CA TYR A 233 -7.31 -4.52 -5.35
C TYR A 233 -6.28 -5.61 -5.63
N LEU A 234 -5.81 -5.76 -6.87
CA LEU A 234 -4.77 -6.75 -7.20
C LEU A 234 -3.45 -6.41 -6.48
N THR A 235 -3.02 -5.16 -6.56
CA THR A 235 -1.79 -4.72 -5.89
C THR A 235 -1.90 -4.80 -4.39
N ALA A 236 -3.01 -4.36 -3.79
CA ALA A 236 -3.19 -4.41 -2.34
C ALA A 236 -3.11 -5.84 -1.81
N GLN A 237 -3.81 -6.78 -2.43
CA GLN A 237 -3.98 -8.14 -1.89
C GLN A 237 -2.86 -9.10 -2.27
N ILE A 238 -2.29 -8.97 -3.48
CA ILE A 238 -1.31 -9.94 -4.00
C ILE A 238 0.13 -9.45 -3.81
N ILE A 239 0.36 -8.13 -3.86
CA ILE A 239 1.70 -7.57 -3.81
C ILE A 239 1.96 -6.87 -2.47
N ALA A 240 1.19 -5.82 -2.17
CA ALA A 240 1.55 -4.85 -1.15
C ALA A 240 1.47 -5.42 0.27
N ILE A 241 0.36 -6.05 0.64
CA ILE A 241 0.22 -6.62 1.99
C ILE A 241 1.18 -7.78 2.22
N PRO A 242 1.30 -8.79 1.32
CA PRO A 242 2.32 -9.83 1.48
C PRO A 242 3.75 -9.26 1.55
N LEU A 243 4.09 -8.26 0.72
CA LEU A 243 5.41 -7.63 0.74
C LEU A 243 5.65 -6.82 2.02
N LEU A 244 4.65 -6.11 2.50
CA LEU A 244 4.71 -5.37 3.77
C LEU A 244 5.01 -6.32 4.94
N LEU A 245 4.29 -7.45 5.01
CA LEU A 245 4.52 -8.48 6.02
C LEU A 245 5.93 -9.07 5.92
N PHE A 246 6.36 -9.41 4.71
CA PHE A 246 7.70 -9.92 4.47
C PHE A 246 8.77 -8.90 4.88
N SER A 247 8.60 -7.64 4.49
CA SER A 247 9.52 -6.55 4.84
C SER A 247 9.61 -6.34 6.35
N LEU A 248 8.48 -6.44 7.05
CA LEU A 248 8.41 -6.34 8.50
C LEU A 248 9.17 -7.48 9.19
N ILE A 249 8.96 -8.72 8.74
CA ILE A 249 9.67 -9.89 9.25
C ILE A 249 11.17 -9.77 8.98
N MET A 250 11.54 -9.39 7.76
CA MET A 250 12.94 -9.19 7.38
C MET A 250 13.61 -8.07 8.18
N ALA A 251 12.92 -6.95 8.41
CA ALA A 251 13.41 -5.88 9.26
C ALA A 251 13.69 -6.39 10.68
N GLY A 252 12.78 -7.15 11.26
CA GLY A 252 12.97 -7.77 12.57
C GLY A 252 14.14 -8.75 12.61
N LEU A 253 14.26 -9.64 11.62
CA LEU A 253 15.34 -10.63 11.55
C LEU A 253 16.72 -9.98 11.37
N LEU A 254 16.82 -8.96 10.53
CA LEU A 254 18.10 -8.31 10.21
C LEU A 254 18.54 -7.29 11.26
N LEU A 255 17.61 -6.62 11.94
CA LEU A 255 17.92 -5.78 13.11
C LEU A 255 18.52 -6.60 14.26
N ARG A 256 18.25 -7.91 14.32
CA ARG A 256 18.69 -8.81 15.37
C ARG A 256 20.16 -9.26 15.25
N ARG A 257 20.89 -8.92 14.23
CA ARG A 257 22.26 -9.43 13.97
C ARG A 257 23.22 -9.36 15.17
N SER A 258 22.96 -8.47 16.12
CA SER A 258 23.74 -8.30 17.35
C SER A 258 23.10 -8.89 18.62
N ALA A 259 21.86 -9.38 18.58
CA ALA A 259 21.15 -9.83 19.77
C ALA A 259 21.16 -11.36 19.93
N GLU A 260 21.45 -11.85 21.16
CA GLU A 260 21.25 -13.24 21.56
C GLU A 260 19.75 -13.47 21.86
N GLY A 261 19.14 -14.51 21.35
CA GLY A 261 17.77 -14.87 21.71
C GLY A 261 17.03 -15.67 20.62
N LEU A 262 15.85 -16.18 20.91
CA LEU A 262 14.92 -17.01 20.14
C LEU A 262 15.52 -17.86 19.01
N SER A 263 15.73 -19.13 19.31
CA SER A 263 16.27 -20.12 18.37
C SER A 263 15.20 -20.66 17.41
N ASP A 264 13.91 -20.38 17.66
CA ASP A 264 12.79 -20.94 16.89
C ASP A 264 12.38 -20.01 15.74
N SER A 265 12.63 -20.48 14.51
CA SER A 265 12.35 -19.74 13.27
C SER A 265 10.87 -19.46 13.05
N ALA A 266 9.98 -20.32 13.52
CA ALA A 266 8.54 -20.15 13.38
C ALA A 266 8.03 -19.03 14.29
N LEU A 267 8.48 -18.99 15.54
CA LEU A 267 8.11 -17.95 16.50
C LEU A 267 8.51 -16.56 16.03
N VAL A 268 9.72 -16.39 15.48
CA VAL A 268 10.20 -15.10 14.97
C VAL A 268 9.33 -14.59 13.81
N THR A 269 8.76 -15.48 13.00
CA THR A 269 7.86 -15.09 11.91
C THR A 269 6.44 -14.85 12.39
N LEU A 270 5.97 -15.61 13.36
CA LEU A 270 4.60 -15.51 13.89
C LEU A 270 4.40 -14.28 14.79
N ILE A 271 5.42 -13.80 15.48
CA ILE A 271 5.34 -12.61 16.34
C ILE A 271 4.91 -11.36 15.55
N PRO A 272 5.52 -10.98 14.42
CA PRO A 272 5.07 -9.83 13.63
C PRO A 272 3.65 -9.98 13.10
N LEU A 273 3.30 -11.20 12.67
CA LEU A 273 1.93 -11.51 12.24
C LEU A 273 0.93 -11.29 13.35
N LEU A 274 1.23 -11.79 14.52
CA LEU A 274 0.38 -11.65 15.70
C LEU A 274 0.25 -10.18 16.11
N LEU A 275 1.35 -9.44 16.14
CA LEU A 275 1.35 -8.02 16.48
C LEU A 275 0.60 -7.19 15.44
N LEU A 276 0.66 -7.57 14.16
CA LEU A 276 -0.16 -6.94 13.11
C LEU A 276 -1.64 -7.27 13.25
N VAL A 277 -1.97 -8.51 13.60
CA VAL A 277 -3.36 -8.89 13.91
C VAL A 277 -3.88 -8.07 15.09
N ILE A 278 -3.05 -7.83 16.09
CA ILE A 278 -3.36 -6.96 17.23
C ILE A 278 -3.55 -5.51 16.76
N ALA A 279 -2.64 -4.99 15.96
CA ALA A 279 -2.72 -3.65 15.41
C ALA A 279 -4.00 -3.45 14.59
N ASP A 280 -4.37 -4.44 13.79
CA ASP A 280 -5.61 -4.42 13.01
C ASP A 280 -6.88 -4.44 13.86
N PHE A 281 -6.85 -5.14 14.99
CA PHE A 281 -7.95 -5.11 15.95
C PHE A 281 -8.35 -3.67 16.34
N TRP A 282 -7.35 -2.77 16.39
CA TRP A 282 -7.54 -1.36 16.72
C TRP A 282 -7.86 -0.47 15.51
N GLY A 283 -8.20 -1.06 14.37
CA GLY A 283 -8.63 -0.31 13.18
C GLY A 283 -7.49 0.22 12.30
N MET A 284 -6.25 -0.25 12.50
CA MET A 284 -5.09 0.22 11.75
C MET A 284 -5.02 -0.32 10.32
N THR A 285 -5.72 -1.41 9.99
CA THR A 285 -5.65 -2.02 8.65
C THR A 285 -6.34 -1.25 7.55
N SER A 286 -7.30 -0.39 7.85
CA SER A 286 -7.88 0.49 6.82
C SER A 286 -6.82 1.36 6.16
N TYR A 287 -5.77 1.73 6.88
CA TYR A 287 -4.63 2.48 6.33
C TYR A 287 -3.65 1.61 5.56
N LEU A 288 -3.64 0.30 5.75
CA LEU A 288 -2.83 -0.63 4.95
C LEU A 288 -3.32 -0.76 3.51
N VAL A 289 -4.57 -0.44 3.24
CA VAL A 289 -5.13 -0.40 1.88
C VAL A 289 -5.07 0.98 1.24
N SER A 290 -4.62 2.00 1.97
CA SER A 290 -4.32 3.32 1.41
C SER A 290 -3.08 3.22 0.51
N GLU A 291 -3.24 3.45 -0.77
CA GLU A 291 -2.25 3.24 -1.84
C GLU A 291 -0.92 3.95 -1.61
N SER A 292 -0.95 5.16 -1.06
CA SER A 292 0.26 5.93 -0.78
C SER A 292 0.98 5.43 0.46
N TYR A 293 0.21 5.00 1.45
CA TYR A 293 0.75 4.66 2.74
C TYR A 293 1.41 3.28 2.75
N PHE A 294 0.78 2.25 2.16
CA PHE A 294 1.41 0.93 2.12
C PHE A 294 2.70 0.92 1.27
N VAL A 295 2.74 1.71 0.17
CA VAL A 295 3.96 1.84 -0.64
C VAL A 295 5.08 2.45 0.20
N ALA A 296 4.81 3.55 0.90
CA ALA A 296 5.78 4.17 1.78
C ALA A 296 6.25 3.24 2.91
N LEU A 297 5.32 2.48 3.52
CA LEU A 297 5.65 1.56 4.62
C LEU A 297 6.52 0.39 4.19
N PHE A 298 6.19 -0.32 3.10
CA PHE A 298 7.03 -1.45 2.71
C PHE A 298 8.41 -1.00 2.27
N LEU A 299 8.54 0.16 1.61
CA LEU A 299 9.84 0.74 1.24
C LEU A 299 10.66 1.12 2.49
N LEU A 300 10.02 1.74 3.48
CA LEU A 300 10.67 2.05 4.76
C LEU A 300 11.15 0.79 5.46
N LEU A 301 10.30 -0.23 5.58
CA LEU A 301 10.63 -1.49 6.25
C LEU A 301 11.71 -2.28 5.51
N LEU A 302 11.73 -2.24 4.17
CA LEU A 302 12.81 -2.81 3.36
C LEU A 302 14.17 -2.13 3.64
N ALA A 303 14.15 -0.82 3.88
CA ALA A 303 15.36 -0.03 4.12
C ALA A 303 15.80 -0.03 5.59
N LEU A 304 14.89 -0.29 6.53
CA LEU A 304 15.16 -0.25 7.98
C LEU A 304 16.36 -1.12 8.41
N PRO A 305 16.57 -2.34 7.84
CA PRO A 305 17.74 -3.18 8.15
C PRO A 305 19.10 -2.55 7.81
N LEU A 306 19.14 -1.49 7.02
CA LEU A 306 20.38 -0.79 6.67
C LEU A 306 20.82 0.23 7.73
N LEU A 307 19.94 0.63 8.66
CA LEU A 307 20.29 1.57 9.73
C LEU A 307 21.43 1.06 10.64
N PRO A 308 21.45 -0.21 11.09
CA PRO A 308 22.58 -0.74 11.86
C PRO A 308 23.92 -0.67 11.14
N GLU A 309 23.92 -0.80 9.79
CA GLU A 309 25.14 -0.74 9.00
C GLU A 309 25.67 0.69 8.90
N VAL A 310 24.77 1.68 8.78
CA VAL A 310 25.16 3.10 8.87
C VAL A 310 25.56 3.48 10.29
N ALA A 311 25.00 2.86 11.31
CA ALA A 311 25.37 3.09 12.70
C ALA A 311 26.77 2.54 13.05
N ASP A 312 27.25 1.51 12.37
CA ASP A 312 28.57 0.91 12.62
C ASP A 312 29.67 1.65 11.85
N GLU A 313 30.59 2.30 12.57
CA GLU A 313 31.73 3.03 11.99
C GLU A 313 32.68 2.13 11.20
N ARG A 314 32.73 0.83 11.50
CA ARG A 314 33.59 -0.14 10.81
C ARG A 314 33.06 -0.53 9.44
N SER A 315 31.77 -0.30 9.18
CA SER A 315 31.13 -0.61 7.91
C SER A 315 31.41 0.48 6.88
N ALA A 316 31.63 0.08 5.60
CA ALA A 316 31.71 1.04 4.51
C ALA A 316 30.39 1.79 4.37
N LEU A 317 30.46 3.12 4.31
CA LEU A 317 29.27 3.99 4.32
C LEU A 317 28.56 4.06 2.97
N GLY A 318 29.31 4.03 1.86
CA GLY A 318 28.78 4.31 0.52
C GLY A 318 27.57 3.47 0.12
N PRO A 319 27.66 2.13 0.04
CA PRO A 319 26.55 1.30 -0.43
C PRO A 319 25.28 1.40 0.42
N PRO A 320 25.31 1.30 1.79
CA PRO A 320 24.10 1.41 2.59
C PRO A 320 23.48 2.82 2.51
N LEU A 321 24.29 3.85 2.45
CA LEU A 321 23.81 5.23 2.31
C LEU A 321 23.12 5.46 0.97
N THR A 322 23.67 4.95 -0.12
CA THR A 322 23.03 5.03 -1.45
C THR A 322 21.66 4.31 -1.43
N ALA A 323 21.59 3.10 -0.87
CA ALA A 323 20.34 2.37 -0.78
C ALA A 323 19.31 3.10 0.10
N LEU A 324 19.74 3.67 1.23
CA LEU A 324 18.88 4.49 2.10
C LEU A 324 18.44 5.79 1.44
N ALA A 325 19.30 6.45 0.68
CA ALA A 325 18.96 7.67 -0.06
C ALA A 325 17.90 7.38 -1.13
N VAL A 326 18.08 6.32 -1.91
CA VAL A 326 17.09 5.88 -2.92
C VAL A 326 15.77 5.52 -2.24
N ALA A 327 15.79 4.64 -1.24
CA ALA A 327 14.57 4.22 -0.56
C ALA A 327 13.89 5.41 0.14
N GLY A 328 14.65 6.27 0.84
CA GLY A 328 14.11 7.44 1.53
C GLY A 328 13.47 8.45 0.59
N THR A 329 14.06 8.67 -0.60
CA THR A 329 13.47 9.51 -1.65
C THR A 329 12.15 8.92 -2.14
N LEU A 330 12.11 7.62 -2.43
CA LEU A 330 10.89 6.94 -2.86
C LEU A 330 9.80 6.96 -1.77
N VAL A 331 10.18 6.75 -0.52
CA VAL A 331 9.27 6.87 0.63
C VAL A 331 8.68 8.28 0.71
N LEU A 332 9.52 9.32 0.58
CA LEU A 332 9.10 10.72 0.65
C LEU A 332 8.08 11.08 -0.43
N PHE A 333 8.32 10.69 -1.67
CA PHE A 333 7.39 10.94 -2.78
C PHE A 333 6.17 10.03 -2.80
N SER A 334 6.20 8.91 -2.07
CA SER A 334 5.02 8.06 -1.82
C SER A 334 4.12 8.64 -0.75
N LYS A 335 4.70 9.09 0.40
CA LYS A 335 3.97 9.71 1.52
C LYS A 335 4.89 10.61 2.33
N ILE A 336 4.66 11.91 2.26
CA ILE A 336 5.53 12.93 2.88
C ILE A 336 5.72 12.69 4.37
N SER A 337 4.65 12.37 5.11
CA SER A 337 4.71 12.12 6.56
C SER A 337 5.68 11.00 6.93
N VAL A 338 5.67 9.90 6.18
CA VAL A 338 6.56 8.75 6.39
C VAL A 338 7.99 9.12 6.01
N GLY A 339 8.15 9.81 4.86
CA GLY A 339 9.46 10.19 4.34
C GLY A 339 10.22 11.17 5.22
N VAL A 340 9.53 12.17 5.77
CA VAL A 340 10.14 13.17 6.69
C VAL A 340 10.66 12.47 7.95
N ILE A 341 9.89 11.58 8.55
CA ILE A 341 10.32 10.82 9.73
C ILE A 341 11.55 9.97 9.39
N PHE A 342 11.51 9.24 8.29
CA PHE A 342 12.57 8.33 7.90
C PHE A 342 13.85 9.07 7.52
N LEU A 343 13.78 10.06 6.63
CA LEU A 343 14.95 10.87 6.23
C LEU A 343 15.51 11.68 7.38
N GLY A 344 14.66 12.17 8.29
CA GLY A 344 15.09 12.84 9.52
C GLY A 344 15.94 11.92 10.40
N ALA A 345 15.50 10.68 10.61
CA ALA A 345 16.24 9.69 11.39
C ALA A 345 17.54 9.26 10.68
N VAL A 346 17.53 9.03 9.37
CA VAL A 346 18.73 8.71 8.58
C VAL A 346 19.71 9.87 8.60
N GLY A 347 19.23 11.10 8.38
CA GLY A 347 20.05 12.32 8.42
C GLY A 347 20.72 12.52 9.79
N PHE A 348 19.96 12.36 10.87
CA PHE A 348 20.52 12.44 12.22
C PHE A 348 21.56 11.36 12.48
N LEU A 349 21.28 10.11 12.10
CA LEU A 349 22.22 8.99 12.25
C LEU A 349 23.53 9.26 11.50
N LEU A 350 23.44 9.80 10.29
CA LEU A 350 24.60 10.17 9.47
C LEU A 350 25.37 11.34 10.11
N TRP A 351 24.68 12.38 10.58
CA TRP A 351 25.30 13.51 11.29
C TRP A 351 26.01 13.04 12.56
N ARG A 352 25.38 12.15 13.33
CA ARG A 352 25.94 11.55 14.54
C ARG A 352 27.19 10.72 14.25
N ARG A 353 27.19 9.97 13.13
CA ARG A 353 28.35 9.18 12.67
C ARG A 353 29.53 10.05 12.22
N LEU A 354 29.25 11.13 11.49
CA LEU A 354 30.29 12.04 10.98
C LEU A 354 30.84 12.99 12.06
N GLY A 355 30.20 13.07 13.20
CA GLY A 355 30.48 14.00 14.31
C GLY A 355 29.53 15.18 14.31
N LEU A 356 29.06 15.57 15.51
CA LEU A 356 28.04 16.59 15.75
C LEU A 356 28.58 18.02 15.55
N THR A 357 29.15 18.32 14.39
CA THR A 357 29.60 19.66 14.00
C THR A 357 28.59 20.32 13.05
N LEU A 358 28.54 21.65 13.05
CA LEU A 358 27.68 22.42 12.13
C LEU A 358 28.04 22.11 10.66
N LEU A 359 29.32 21.97 10.34
CA LEU A 359 29.75 21.64 8.98
C LEU A 359 29.21 20.28 8.52
N ASN A 360 29.25 19.27 9.38
CA ASN A 360 28.72 17.94 9.06
C ASN A 360 27.18 17.97 9.01
N PHE A 361 26.52 18.77 9.83
CA PHE A 361 25.09 19.02 9.72
C PHE A 361 24.73 19.57 8.34
N ILE A 362 25.43 20.61 7.88
CA ILE A 362 25.22 21.19 6.55
C ILE A 362 25.45 20.16 5.44
N LYS A 363 26.51 19.35 5.51
CA LYS A 363 26.78 18.29 4.53
C LYS A 363 25.65 17.26 4.43
N VAL A 364 25.01 16.96 5.54
CA VAL A 364 23.86 16.00 5.60
C VAL A 364 22.56 16.67 5.17
N ALA A 365 22.31 17.89 5.62
CA ALA A 365 21.08 18.62 5.34
C ALA A 365 21.00 19.10 3.88
N ALA A 366 22.12 19.47 3.27
CA ALA A 366 22.16 20.00 1.91
C ALA A 366 21.52 19.10 0.84
N PRO A 367 21.73 17.77 0.80
CA PRO A 367 21.03 16.90 -0.15
C PRO A 367 19.58 16.59 0.25
N ILE A 368 19.23 16.66 1.54
CA ILE A 368 17.88 16.34 2.03
C ILE A 368 16.92 17.52 1.84
N ALA A 369 17.38 18.74 2.10
CA ALA A 369 16.54 19.94 2.06
C ALA A 369 15.87 20.18 0.68
N PRO A 370 16.56 20.06 -0.47
CA PRO A 370 15.92 20.18 -1.77
C PRO A 370 14.86 19.11 -2.03
N LEU A 371 15.07 17.87 -1.55
CA LEU A 371 14.10 16.79 -1.68
C LEU A 371 12.83 17.09 -0.86
N LEU A 372 13.00 17.57 0.38
CA LEU A 372 11.87 17.98 1.24
C LEU A 372 11.13 19.16 0.64
N TRP A 373 11.85 20.15 0.11
CA TRP A 373 11.25 21.30 -0.56
C TRP A 373 10.45 20.87 -1.78
N LEU A 374 11.03 20.03 -2.65
CA LEU A 374 10.37 19.53 -3.86
C LEU A 374 9.13 18.68 -3.51
N ALA A 375 9.25 17.78 -2.54
CA ALA A 375 8.11 16.97 -2.09
C ALA A 375 6.99 17.84 -1.50
N SER A 376 7.34 18.88 -0.75
CA SER A 376 6.37 19.87 -0.25
C SER A 376 5.73 20.69 -1.37
N ALA A 377 6.53 21.15 -2.33
CA ALA A 377 6.01 21.93 -3.47
C ALA A 377 5.01 21.15 -4.32
N ILE A 378 5.25 19.83 -4.49
CA ILE A 378 4.38 18.92 -5.27
C ILE A 378 3.19 18.44 -4.42
N GLY A 379 3.42 18.10 -3.15
CA GLY A 379 2.50 17.32 -2.34
C GLY A 379 1.76 18.06 -1.24
N SER A 380 2.14 19.31 -0.92
CA SER A 380 1.42 20.07 0.11
C SER A 380 0.20 20.76 -0.50
N PRO A 381 -1.00 20.59 0.05
CA PRO A 381 -2.18 21.33 -0.36
C PRO A 381 -1.96 22.85 -0.21
N GLU A 382 -2.72 23.65 -0.94
CA GLU A 382 -2.63 25.10 -0.85
C GLU A 382 -3.03 25.60 0.55
N ALA A 383 -2.37 26.66 1.01
CA ALA A 383 -2.67 27.26 2.31
C ALA A 383 -4.15 27.70 2.34
N GLY A 384 -4.95 27.04 3.16
CA GLY A 384 -6.40 27.27 3.25
C GLY A 384 -7.23 26.00 3.30
N GLU A 385 -6.77 24.91 2.65
CA GLU A 385 -7.50 23.63 2.64
C GLU A 385 -7.19 22.73 3.84
N TYR A 386 -5.98 22.86 4.43
CA TYR A 386 -5.56 22.08 5.59
C TYR A 386 -4.86 23.00 6.61
N VAL A 387 -5.63 23.59 7.48
CA VAL A 387 -5.06 24.35 8.60
C VAL A 387 -4.58 23.35 9.66
N HIS A 388 -3.27 23.13 9.74
CA HIS A 388 -2.68 22.44 10.87
C HIS A 388 -2.67 23.37 12.09
N ALA A 389 -3.75 23.37 12.86
CA ALA A 389 -3.78 24.10 14.11
C ALA A 389 -2.98 23.36 15.19
N LEU A 390 -2.27 24.10 16.03
CA LEU A 390 -1.71 23.55 17.26
C LEU A 390 -2.89 23.22 18.20
N ARG A 391 -3.26 21.94 18.27
CA ARG A 391 -4.38 21.45 19.08
C ARG A 391 -3.98 20.15 19.77
N PRO A 392 -3.32 20.24 20.92
CA PRO A 392 -2.83 19.07 21.62
C PRO A 392 -3.94 18.04 21.89
N LEU A 393 -3.60 16.76 21.63
CA LEU A 393 -4.47 15.61 21.85
C LEU A 393 -5.74 15.56 20.99
N ALA A 394 -5.84 16.33 19.89
CA ALA A 394 -6.96 16.22 18.95
C ALA A 394 -7.13 14.77 18.46
N PHE A 395 -6.04 14.15 18.03
CA PHE A 395 -6.01 12.74 17.61
C PHE A 395 -6.58 11.76 18.65
N VAL A 396 -6.27 11.98 19.94
CA VAL A 396 -6.75 11.11 21.02
C VAL A 396 -8.24 11.31 21.25
N ARG A 397 -8.74 12.54 21.14
CA ARG A 397 -10.16 12.87 21.33
C ARG A 397 -11.03 12.34 20.19
N GLU A 398 -10.56 12.48 18.96
CA GLU A 398 -11.32 12.07 17.78
C GLU A 398 -11.26 10.57 17.55
N PHE A 399 -10.12 9.93 17.83
CA PHE A 399 -9.89 8.51 17.57
C PHE A 399 -9.34 7.76 18.79
N PRO A 400 -10.05 7.75 19.95
CA PRO A 400 -9.51 7.22 21.21
C PRO A 400 -9.13 5.73 21.11
N ARG A 401 -9.87 4.94 20.34
CA ARG A 401 -9.59 3.49 20.17
C ARG A 401 -8.32 3.23 19.37
N ALA A 402 -8.06 4.01 18.33
CA ALA A 402 -6.92 3.79 17.44
C ALA A 402 -5.66 4.56 17.90
N SER A 403 -5.81 5.68 18.62
CA SER A 403 -4.66 6.45 19.13
C SER A 403 -3.93 5.72 20.25
N LEU A 404 -4.64 5.07 21.17
CA LEU A 404 -4.03 4.41 22.33
C LEU A 404 -2.99 3.34 21.96
N PRO A 405 -3.26 2.38 21.07
CA PRO A 405 -2.25 1.39 20.66
C PRO A 405 -1.04 2.03 19.97
N ASN A 406 -1.26 3.08 19.18
CA ASN A 406 -0.18 3.82 18.54
C ASN A 406 0.72 4.51 19.56
N ILE A 407 0.13 5.15 20.56
CA ILE A 407 0.88 5.76 21.66
C ILE A 407 1.68 4.69 22.41
N VAL A 408 1.04 3.59 22.80
CA VAL A 408 1.70 2.49 23.52
C VAL A 408 2.85 1.91 22.70
N ALA A 409 2.65 1.65 21.40
CA ALA A 409 3.70 1.12 20.53
C ALA A 409 4.91 2.08 20.43
N ASN A 410 4.66 3.37 20.25
CA ASN A 410 5.73 4.37 20.17
C ASN A 410 6.46 4.52 21.51
N LEU A 411 5.75 4.48 22.64
CA LEU A 411 6.37 4.48 23.96
C LEU A 411 7.20 3.22 24.24
N LEU A 412 6.74 2.06 23.75
CA LEU A 412 7.52 0.81 23.81
C LEU A 412 8.78 0.90 22.95
N LEU A 413 8.69 1.51 21.77
CA LEU A 413 9.85 1.76 20.91
C LEU A 413 10.85 2.70 21.61
N LEU A 414 10.39 3.79 22.22
CA LEU A 414 11.24 4.70 23.02
C LEU A 414 11.88 4.00 24.22
N TYR A 415 11.12 3.19 24.94
CA TYR A 415 11.64 2.38 26.05
C TYR A 415 12.71 1.40 25.56
N GLY A 416 12.44 0.69 24.47
CA GLY A 416 13.38 -0.24 23.87
C GLY A 416 14.66 0.45 23.38
N ALA A 417 14.52 1.59 22.72
CA ALA A 417 15.64 2.42 22.29
C ALA A 417 16.47 2.90 23.49
N ALA A 418 15.85 3.38 24.56
CA ALA A 418 16.55 3.77 25.79
C ALA A 418 17.32 2.60 26.42
N ARG A 419 16.71 1.40 26.43
CA ARG A 419 17.40 0.18 26.93
C ARG A 419 18.61 -0.20 26.07
N LEU A 420 18.47 -0.09 24.74
CA LEU A 420 19.56 -0.35 23.79
C LEU A 420 20.66 0.71 23.95
N TRP A 421 20.31 1.97 24.14
CA TRP A 421 21.24 3.06 24.36
C TRP A 421 22.07 2.88 25.65
N LEU A 422 21.42 2.47 26.76
CA LEU A 422 22.07 2.30 28.06
C LEU A 422 22.98 1.06 28.16
N ARG A 423 22.80 0.05 27.31
CA ARG A 423 23.46 -1.27 27.44
C ARG A 423 24.17 -1.73 26.19
N GLY A 424 24.00 -1.00 25.08
CA GLY A 424 24.53 -1.36 23.79
C GLY A 424 25.93 -0.86 23.52
N THR A 425 26.51 -1.34 22.44
CA THR A 425 27.75 -0.83 21.85
C THR A 425 27.54 0.57 21.28
N SER A 426 28.62 1.27 20.90
CA SER A 426 28.53 2.59 20.26
C SER A 426 27.66 2.57 19.00
N ALA A 427 27.64 1.49 18.22
CA ALA A 427 26.78 1.33 17.06
C ALA A 427 25.30 1.18 17.47
N GLU A 428 25.03 0.38 18.51
CA GLU A 428 23.69 0.19 19.06
C GLU A 428 23.15 1.47 19.71
N MET A 429 24.00 2.28 20.35
CA MET A 429 23.60 3.59 20.88
C MET A 429 23.13 4.52 19.75
N ARG A 430 23.88 4.61 18.64
CA ARG A 430 23.49 5.44 17.48
C ARG A 430 22.19 4.93 16.82
N LEU A 431 22.05 3.60 16.69
CA LEU A 431 20.81 3.00 16.22
C LEU A 431 19.64 3.33 17.14
N ALA A 432 19.83 3.26 18.46
CA ALA A 432 18.82 3.60 19.45
C ALA A 432 18.37 5.08 19.33
N GLU A 433 19.31 6.00 19.13
CA GLU A 433 19.04 7.42 18.90
C GLU A 433 18.16 7.62 17.63
N ALA A 434 18.47 6.91 16.53
CA ALA A 434 17.67 6.97 15.30
C ALA A 434 16.26 6.38 15.50
N LEU A 435 16.13 5.26 16.21
CA LEU A 435 14.82 4.66 16.54
C LEU A 435 13.99 5.57 17.45
N ALA A 436 14.63 6.24 18.42
CA ALA A 436 13.95 7.21 19.27
C ALA A 436 13.43 8.42 18.48
N LEU A 437 14.20 8.89 17.48
CA LEU A 437 13.76 9.95 16.58
C LEU A 437 12.58 9.51 15.70
N ILE A 438 12.57 8.26 15.22
CA ILE A 438 11.40 7.72 14.50
C ILE A 438 10.18 7.72 15.42
N ALA A 439 10.30 7.24 16.65
CA ALA A 439 9.19 7.23 17.60
C ALA A 439 8.68 8.64 17.94
N MET A 440 9.59 9.59 18.21
CA MET A 440 9.24 10.99 18.50
C MET A 440 8.63 11.68 17.26
N GLY A 441 9.24 11.52 16.08
CA GLY A 441 8.73 12.06 14.82
C GLY A 441 7.37 11.47 14.43
N SER A 442 7.09 10.25 14.86
CA SER A 442 5.79 9.62 14.69
C SER A 442 4.74 10.15 15.68
N LEU A 443 5.11 10.32 16.93
CA LEU A 443 4.17 10.63 18.00
C LEU A 443 3.90 12.12 18.15
N ALA A 444 4.94 12.96 18.06
CA ALA A 444 4.81 14.39 18.32
C ALA A 444 3.84 15.11 17.36
N PRO A 445 3.91 14.95 16.03
CA PRO A 445 2.92 15.57 15.15
C PRO A 445 1.50 15.07 15.43
N ALA A 446 1.32 13.77 15.68
CA ALA A 446 0.00 13.19 15.95
C ALA A 446 -0.61 13.69 17.27
N LEU A 447 0.20 14.01 18.28
CA LEU A 447 -0.28 14.49 19.57
C LEU A 447 -0.41 16.01 19.66
N LEU A 448 0.35 16.76 18.87
CA LEU A 448 0.43 18.23 18.98
C LEU A 448 -0.44 18.95 17.95
N LEU A 449 -0.64 18.34 16.77
CA LEU A 449 -1.32 18.98 15.65
C LEU A 449 -2.70 18.38 15.42
N ASP A 450 -3.64 19.26 15.09
CA ASP A 450 -4.91 18.86 14.50
C ASP A 450 -4.70 18.65 12.99
N ILE A 451 -4.71 17.38 12.57
CA ILE A 451 -4.47 17.00 11.18
C ILE A 451 -5.76 16.43 10.63
N ILE A 452 -6.42 17.19 9.78
CA ILE A 452 -7.74 16.88 9.23
C ILE A 452 -7.77 15.53 8.51
N GLY A 453 -8.92 14.86 8.53
CA GLY A 453 -9.19 13.64 7.76
C GLY A 453 -8.48 12.39 8.27
N GLY A 454 -8.13 12.33 9.56
CA GLY A 454 -7.46 11.17 10.14
C GLY A 454 -5.99 11.05 9.76
N SER A 455 -5.41 12.07 9.12
CA SER A 455 -4.00 12.05 8.64
C SER A 455 -2.97 11.95 9.78
N ALA A 456 -3.36 12.19 11.02
CA ALA A 456 -2.53 11.95 12.21
C ALA A 456 -2.08 10.48 12.33
N PHE A 457 -2.89 9.53 11.84
CA PHE A 457 -2.53 8.12 11.79
C PHE A 457 -1.28 7.87 10.93
N TYR A 458 -1.13 8.58 9.82
CA TYR A 458 0.02 8.41 8.91
C TYR A 458 1.35 8.78 9.57
N PHE A 459 1.33 9.55 10.65
CA PHE A 459 2.51 9.77 11.49
C PHE A 459 2.63 8.66 12.54
N ALA A 460 1.62 8.49 13.39
CA ALA A 460 1.68 7.60 14.54
C ALA A 460 1.95 6.13 14.18
N ASN A 461 1.39 5.64 13.08
CA ASN A 461 1.56 4.27 12.62
C ASN A 461 2.99 3.95 12.16
N VAL A 462 3.79 4.93 11.70
CA VAL A 462 5.19 4.68 11.30
C VAL A 462 5.97 4.08 12.46
N GLY A 463 5.94 4.74 13.62
CA GLY A 463 6.63 4.22 14.79
C GLY A 463 6.05 2.90 15.30
N THR A 464 4.76 2.65 15.09
CA THR A 464 4.15 1.35 15.44
C THR A 464 4.72 0.21 14.60
N PHE A 465 4.83 0.36 13.28
CA PHE A 465 5.43 -0.66 12.43
C PHE A 465 6.92 -0.87 12.74
N VAL A 466 7.65 0.21 13.00
CA VAL A 466 9.05 0.13 13.45
C VAL A 466 9.15 -0.54 14.81
N CYS A 467 8.22 -0.27 15.74
CA CYS A 467 8.14 -0.95 17.04
C CYS A 467 7.93 -2.47 16.87
N ILE A 468 7.05 -2.89 15.97
CA ILE A 468 6.82 -4.33 15.70
C ILE A 468 8.11 -4.99 15.20
N ALA A 469 8.83 -4.36 14.25
CA ALA A 469 10.12 -4.84 13.78
C ALA A 469 11.15 -4.90 14.91
N PHE A 470 11.22 -3.87 15.75
CA PHE A 470 12.11 -3.80 16.90
C PHE A 470 11.81 -4.88 17.94
N LEU A 471 10.54 -5.09 18.29
CA LEU A 471 10.12 -6.15 19.22
C LEU A 471 10.41 -7.54 18.66
N THR A 472 10.30 -7.73 17.35
CA THR A 472 10.70 -8.97 16.70
C THR A 472 12.20 -9.22 16.83
N ALA A 473 13.01 -8.16 16.72
CA ALA A 473 14.47 -8.24 16.83
C ALA A 473 14.95 -8.47 18.28
N TYR A 474 14.45 -7.70 19.22
CA TYR A 474 15.00 -7.56 20.56
C TYR A 474 14.09 -8.07 21.68
N GLY A 475 12.81 -8.28 21.40
CA GLY A 475 11.81 -8.66 22.42
C GLY A 475 12.17 -9.97 23.14
N GLY A 476 12.68 -10.97 22.41
CA GLY A 476 13.14 -12.24 23.01
C GLY A 476 14.24 -12.06 24.05
N SER A 477 15.27 -11.26 23.72
CA SER A 477 16.38 -11.00 24.62
C SER A 477 16.00 -10.18 25.86
N MET A 478 15.01 -9.30 25.73
CA MET A 478 14.45 -8.54 26.85
C MET A 478 13.67 -9.43 27.82
N LEU A 479 13.08 -10.51 27.32
CA LEU A 479 12.27 -11.46 28.11
C LEU A 479 13.08 -12.57 28.77
N GLU A 480 14.17 -13.02 28.15
CA GLU A 480 14.99 -14.16 28.68
C GLU A 480 15.73 -13.88 30.00
N LYS A 481 16.07 -12.60 30.24
CA LYS A 481 16.85 -12.23 31.46
C LYS A 481 16.04 -12.10 32.75
N ARG A 482 14.72 -12.27 32.70
CA ARG A 482 13.86 -12.15 33.89
C ARG A 482 13.07 -13.46 34.09
N ASN A 483 13.43 -14.24 35.11
CA ASN A 483 12.80 -15.47 35.63
C ASN A 483 11.68 -16.07 34.73
N SER A 484 12.11 -16.89 33.77
CA SER A 484 11.35 -17.29 32.60
C SER A 484 10.11 -18.15 32.85
N ARG A 485 9.92 -18.73 34.05
CA ARG A 485 8.83 -19.69 34.30
C ARG A 485 7.43 -19.07 34.45
N ALA A 486 7.31 -17.87 35.03
CA ALA A 486 6.02 -17.21 35.22
C ALA A 486 5.62 -16.28 34.05
N PHE A 487 6.60 -15.80 33.29
CA PHE A 487 6.38 -14.84 32.23
C PHE A 487 5.84 -15.47 30.92
N ARG A 488 6.32 -16.69 30.60
CA ARG A 488 5.86 -17.42 29.38
C ARG A 488 4.35 -17.64 29.36
N PRO A 489 3.70 -18.16 30.42
CA PRO A 489 2.23 -18.32 30.40
C PRO A 489 1.48 -16.99 30.38
N ALA A 490 1.99 -15.92 31.00
CA ALA A 490 1.33 -14.63 30.97
C ALA A 490 1.36 -14.00 29.56
N VAL A 491 2.51 -14.07 28.87
CA VAL A 491 2.61 -13.62 27.47
C VAL A 491 1.74 -14.47 26.56
N ILE A 492 1.75 -15.79 26.72
CA ILE A 492 0.88 -16.70 25.96
C ILE A 492 -0.59 -16.39 26.22
N LEU A 493 -0.99 -16.13 27.46
CA LEU A 493 -2.36 -15.76 27.81
C LEU A 493 -2.75 -14.40 27.25
N ILE A 494 -1.87 -13.40 27.30
CA ILE A 494 -2.10 -12.09 26.67
C ILE A 494 -2.25 -12.26 25.16
N VAL A 495 -1.37 -13.05 24.54
CA VAL A 495 -1.42 -13.38 23.11
C VAL A 495 -2.72 -14.09 22.75
N ILE A 496 -3.13 -15.11 23.52
CA ILE A 496 -4.39 -15.83 23.32
C ILE A 496 -5.59 -14.90 23.53
N ALA A 497 -5.58 -14.07 24.59
CA ALA A 497 -6.66 -13.12 24.85
C ALA A 497 -6.78 -12.07 23.74
N VAL A 498 -5.67 -11.54 23.27
CA VAL A 498 -5.64 -10.58 22.16
C VAL A 498 -6.05 -11.22 20.84
N VAL A 499 -5.59 -12.45 20.56
CA VAL A 499 -6.05 -13.22 19.37
C VAL A 499 -7.54 -13.52 19.47
N ALA A 500 -8.03 -13.93 20.64
CA ALA A 500 -9.47 -14.19 20.85
C ALA A 500 -10.31 -12.93 20.67
N LEU A 501 -9.87 -11.79 21.19
CA LEU A 501 -10.50 -10.49 20.98
C LEU A 501 -10.45 -10.06 19.51
N ALA A 502 -9.29 -10.15 18.88
CA ALA A 502 -9.09 -9.82 17.47
C ALA A 502 -9.96 -10.72 16.56
N THR A 503 -10.05 -12.01 16.86
CA THR A 503 -10.90 -12.92 16.09
C THR A 503 -12.39 -12.65 16.29
N ASN A 504 -12.80 -12.07 17.41
CA ASN A 504 -14.22 -11.76 17.65
C ASN A 504 -14.72 -10.62 16.74
N GLU A 505 -13.97 -9.56 16.53
CA GLU A 505 -14.31 -8.52 15.53
C GLU A 505 -14.09 -9.01 14.09
N LYS A 506 -13.05 -9.78 13.84
CA LYS A 506 -12.73 -10.31 12.51
C LYS A 506 -13.63 -11.44 12.04
N ARG A 507 -14.35 -12.11 12.91
CA ARG A 507 -15.49 -12.98 12.55
C ARG A 507 -16.53 -12.25 11.72
N ARG A 508 -16.58 -10.91 11.82
CA ARG A 508 -17.48 -10.07 11.02
C ARG A 508 -16.97 -9.82 9.60
N SER A 509 -15.67 -10.01 9.31
CA SER A 509 -15.12 -9.71 7.97
C SER A 509 -15.75 -10.57 6.86
N PRO A 510 -15.93 -11.90 6.99
CA PRO A 510 -16.70 -12.66 6.01
C PRO A 510 -18.17 -12.23 5.92
N ILE A 511 -18.79 -11.88 7.07
CA ILE A 511 -20.17 -11.38 7.13
C ILE A 511 -20.27 -10.04 6.41
N GLU A 512 -19.31 -9.16 6.61
CA GLU A 512 -19.27 -7.84 5.99
C GLU A 512 -19.06 -7.94 4.47
N LEU A 513 -18.18 -8.81 4.01
CA LEU A 513 -18.01 -9.07 2.57
C LEU A 513 -19.28 -9.68 1.97
N ALA A 514 -19.94 -10.60 2.68
CA ALA A 514 -21.23 -11.16 2.27
C ALA A 514 -22.31 -10.08 2.20
N ARG A 515 -22.31 -9.14 3.15
CA ARG A 515 -23.24 -7.98 3.15
C ARG A 515 -23.01 -7.09 1.94
N GLN A 516 -21.76 -6.72 1.65
CA GLN A 516 -21.39 -5.95 0.45
C GLN A 516 -21.82 -6.65 -0.84
N PHE A 517 -21.66 -7.95 -0.90
CA PHE A 517 -22.10 -8.76 -2.04
C PHE A 517 -23.63 -8.76 -2.21
N GLN A 518 -24.38 -8.86 -1.11
CA GLN A 518 -25.84 -8.77 -1.13
C GLN A 518 -26.31 -7.37 -1.55
N GLU A 519 -25.70 -6.34 -1.01
CA GLU A 519 -25.99 -4.95 -1.33
C GLU A 519 -25.72 -4.64 -2.80
N LEU A 520 -24.58 -5.11 -3.32
CA LEU A 520 -24.26 -5.03 -4.74
C LEU A 520 -25.29 -5.74 -5.60
N ARG A 521 -25.67 -6.96 -5.25
CA ARG A 521 -26.69 -7.73 -5.96
C ARG A 521 -28.04 -7.01 -5.98
N ALA A 522 -28.52 -6.58 -4.81
CA ALA A 522 -29.79 -5.88 -4.71
C ALA A 522 -29.79 -4.58 -5.53
N ARG A 523 -28.71 -3.81 -5.43
CA ARG A 523 -28.55 -2.54 -6.17
C ARG A 523 -28.48 -2.76 -7.68
N ALA A 524 -27.66 -3.71 -8.14
CA ALA A 524 -27.53 -4.03 -9.56
C ALA A 524 -28.88 -4.50 -10.14
N HIS A 525 -29.60 -5.38 -9.46
CA HIS A 525 -30.89 -5.90 -9.87
C HIS A 525 -31.95 -4.80 -10.01
N THR A 526 -32.02 -3.90 -9.00
CA THR A 526 -32.93 -2.74 -9.03
C THR A 526 -32.58 -1.77 -10.15
N LEU A 527 -31.30 -1.41 -10.32
CA LEU A 527 -30.85 -0.50 -11.35
C LEU A 527 -31.00 -1.06 -12.77
N ALA A 528 -30.94 -2.40 -12.92
CA ALA A 528 -31.23 -3.10 -14.18
C ALA A 528 -32.74 -3.18 -14.50
N GLY A 529 -33.61 -2.65 -13.65
CA GLY A 529 -35.07 -2.66 -13.85
C GLY A 529 -35.73 -4.01 -13.60
N ARG A 530 -35.08 -4.94 -12.92
CA ARG A 530 -35.60 -6.29 -12.62
C ARG A 530 -36.39 -6.38 -11.31
N GLY A 531 -36.57 -5.25 -10.60
CA GLY A 531 -37.27 -5.18 -9.31
C GLY A 531 -36.35 -5.45 -8.11
N GLU A 532 -36.92 -5.93 -7.02
CA GLU A 532 -36.15 -6.23 -5.80
C GLU A 532 -35.59 -7.66 -5.84
N ALA A 533 -34.27 -7.80 -5.59
CA ALA A 533 -33.64 -9.11 -5.48
C ALA A 533 -34.03 -9.78 -4.17
N ALA A 534 -34.39 -11.06 -4.22
CA ALA A 534 -34.68 -11.84 -3.01
C ALA A 534 -33.48 -11.84 -2.05
N PRO A 535 -33.67 -11.59 -0.74
CA PRO A 535 -32.59 -11.57 0.23
C PRO A 535 -31.94 -12.96 0.37
N LEU A 536 -30.60 -12.98 0.48
CA LEU A 536 -29.86 -14.20 0.77
C LEU A 536 -29.47 -14.25 2.25
N SER A 537 -29.41 -15.42 2.85
CA SER A 537 -28.73 -15.54 4.13
C SER A 537 -27.24 -15.26 3.99
N THR A 538 -26.59 -14.79 5.04
CA THR A 538 -25.14 -14.51 5.04
C THR A 538 -24.33 -15.73 4.60
N LEU A 539 -24.72 -16.93 5.02
CA LEU A 539 -24.06 -18.17 4.64
C LEU A 539 -24.19 -18.43 3.13
N HIS A 540 -25.39 -18.26 2.57
CA HIS A 540 -25.63 -18.43 1.13
C HIS A 540 -24.88 -17.37 0.32
N ALA A 541 -24.82 -16.12 0.78
CA ALA A 541 -24.06 -15.06 0.12
C ALA A 541 -22.55 -15.35 0.14
N THR A 542 -22.01 -15.82 1.27
CA THR A 542 -20.60 -16.23 1.36
C THR A 542 -20.29 -17.43 0.47
N ALA A 543 -21.15 -18.42 0.48
CA ALA A 543 -21.01 -19.61 -0.38
C ALA A 543 -21.09 -19.23 -1.86
N ALA A 544 -22.05 -18.40 -2.25
CA ALA A 544 -22.21 -17.92 -3.63
C ALA A 544 -20.99 -17.10 -4.11
N LEU A 545 -20.39 -16.29 -3.22
CA LEU A 545 -19.20 -15.51 -3.51
C LEU A 545 -17.98 -16.39 -3.82
N LEU A 546 -17.84 -17.51 -3.11
CA LEU A 546 -16.65 -18.38 -3.19
C LEU A 546 -16.89 -19.65 -4.02
N ALA A 547 -18.11 -19.95 -4.43
CA ALA A 547 -18.41 -21.17 -5.17
C ALA A 547 -17.72 -21.19 -6.55
N PRO A 548 -16.97 -22.23 -6.90
CA PRO A 548 -16.47 -22.42 -8.26
C PRO A 548 -17.67 -22.50 -9.22
N GLY A 549 -17.68 -21.73 -10.29
CA GLY A 549 -18.74 -21.75 -11.30
C GLY A 549 -19.89 -20.76 -11.12
N GLY A 550 -20.03 -20.13 -9.99
CA GLY A 550 -20.79 -18.93 -9.59
C GLY A 550 -21.90 -18.39 -10.48
N SER A 551 -23.02 -19.13 -10.69
CA SER A 551 -24.18 -18.64 -11.44
C SER A 551 -24.67 -17.28 -10.94
N LEU A 552 -24.76 -17.10 -9.62
CA LEU A 552 -25.20 -15.85 -9.02
C LEU A 552 -24.26 -14.67 -9.29
N ARG A 553 -22.94 -14.91 -9.39
CA ARG A 553 -21.98 -13.86 -9.78
C ARG A 553 -22.10 -13.51 -11.25
N GLY A 554 -22.37 -14.50 -12.10
CA GLY A 554 -22.70 -14.29 -13.51
C GLY A 554 -23.96 -13.42 -13.68
N GLU A 555 -25.01 -13.70 -12.92
CA GLU A 555 -26.23 -12.87 -12.88
C GLU A 555 -25.94 -11.42 -12.47
N ILE A 556 -25.12 -11.21 -11.41
CA ILE A 556 -24.71 -9.87 -11.00
C ILE A 556 -23.92 -9.17 -12.11
N GLY A 557 -22.97 -9.87 -12.75
CA GLY A 557 -22.21 -9.32 -13.85
C GLY A 557 -23.11 -8.88 -15.03
N ASP A 558 -24.14 -9.66 -15.32
CA ASP A 558 -25.13 -9.32 -16.35
C ASP A 558 -26.05 -8.17 -15.92
N ASP A 559 -26.51 -8.16 -14.68
CA ASP A 559 -27.28 -7.03 -14.14
C ASP A 559 -26.48 -5.73 -14.19
N VAL A 560 -25.20 -5.76 -13.79
CA VAL A 560 -24.31 -4.58 -13.82
C VAL A 560 -24.18 -3.99 -15.21
N LYS A 561 -24.11 -4.80 -16.26
CA LYS A 561 -24.08 -4.31 -17.66
C LYS A 561 -25.34 -3.53 -18.05
N HIS A 562 -26.48 -3.84 -17.43
CA HIS A 562 -27.75 -3.18 -17.67
C HIS A 562 -28.02 -2.00 -16.74
N THR A 563 -27.16 -1.72 -15.75
CA THR A 563 -27.26 -0.52 -14.94
C THR A 563 -26.89 0.73 -15.74
N PRO A 564 -27.35 1.93 -15.35
CA PRO A 564 -26.93 3.18 -16.00
C PRO A 564 -25.43 3.37 -16.04
N GLY A 565 -24.72 3.05 -14.95
CA GLY A 565 -23.25 3.11 -14.91
C GLY A 565 -22.58 2.11 -15.85
N GLY A 566 -23.04 0.85 -15.87
CA GLY A 566 -22.51 -0.18 -16.77
C GLY A 566 -22.72 0.17 -18.24
N GLN A 567 -23.92 0.61 -18.61
CA GLN A 567 -24.26 1.08 -19.96
C GLN A 567 -23.43 2.29 -20.36
N SER A 568 -23.25 3.26 -19.46
CA SER A 568 -22.41 4.45 -19.70
C SER A 568 -20.96 4.08 -20.02
N ILE A 569 -20.38 3.15 -19.24
CA ILE A 569 -19.02 2.66 -19.50
C ILE A 569 -18.93 2.00 -20.87
N GLU A 570 -19.87 1.12 -21.20
CA GLU A 570 -19.87 0.38 -22.47
C GLU A 570 -20.02 1.34 -23.66
N THR A 571 -20.95 2.30 -23.56
CA THR A 571 -21.16 3.33 -24.58
C THR A 571 -19.89 4.16 -24.80
N LEU A 572 -19.25 4.63 -23.71
CA LEU A 572 -18.04 5.44 -23.82
C LEU A 572 -16.84 4.62 -24.34
N ARG A 573 -16.71 3.34 -23.96
CA ARG A 573 -15.68 2.44 -24.50
C ARG A 573 -15.86 2.17 -25.99
N SER A 574 -17.07 1.92 -26.43
CA SER A 574 -17.37 1.70 -27.85
C SER A 574 -17.07 2.94 -28.69
N LEU A 575 -17.38 4.13 -28.17
CA LEU A 575 -17.08 5.40 -28.82
C LEU A 575 -15.58 5.71 -28.86
N SER A 576 -14.83 5.38 -27.80
CA SER A 576 -13.39 5.71 -27.73
C SER A 576 -12.54 4.90 -28.72
N GLY A 577 -13.00 3.72 -29.14
CA GLY A 577 -12.23 2.85 -30.03
C GLY A 577 -10.83 2.49 -29.53
N GLY A 578 -10.59 2.62 -28.21
CA GLY A 578 -9.29 2.41 -27.56
C GLY A 578 -8.34 3.61 -27.61
N GLN A 579 -8.72 4.74 -28.20
CA GLN A 579 -7.92 5.96 -28.19
C GLN A 579 -8.31 6.84 -26.99
N THR A 580 -7.45 6.94 -25.99
CA THR A 580 -7.73 7.71 -24.76
C THR A 580 -6.88 8.98 -24.63
N HIS A 581 -5.69 9.02 -25.24
CA HIS A 581 -4.69 10.07 -24.99
C HIS A 581 -5.05 11.49 -25.44
N GLN A 582 -6.04 11.66 -26.31
CA GLN A 582 -6.50 12.98 -26.77
C GLN A 582 -8.01 13.18 -26.56
N THR A 583 -8.60 12.37 -25.72
CA THR A 583 -10.04 12.26 -25.55
C THR A 583 -10.48 12.79 -24.19
N ALA A 584 -11.57 13.57 -24.17
CA ALA A 584 -12.29 13.94 -22.95
C ALA A 584 -13.74 13.41 -23.00
N VAL A 585 -14.42 13.43 -21.89
CA VAL A 585 -15.84 13.08 -21.77
C VAL A 585 -16.64 14.31 -21.33
N PHE A 586 -17.79 14.49 -21.96
CA PHE A 586 -18.83 15.40 -21.49
C PHE A 586 -20.12 14.61 -21.30
N VAL A 587 -20.68 14.66 -20.09
CA VAL A 587 -21.97 14.05 -19.78
C VAL A 587 -23.03 15.15 -19.78
N ALA A 588 -24.09 14.94 -20.57
CA ALA A 588 -25.16 15.89 -20.65
C ALA A 588 -25.85 16.09 -19.28
N PRO A 589 -26.23 17.32 -18.93
CA PRO A 589 -26.84 17.63 -17.63
C PRO A 589 -28.16 16.89 -17.40
N ASP A 590 -28.92 16.64 -18.46
CA ASP A 590 -30.19 15.90 -18.43
C ASP A 590 -30.03 14.38 -18.37
N ASN A 591 -28.80 13.87 -18.42
CA ASN A 591 -28.53 12.44 -18.21
C ASN A 591 -28.67 12.05 -16.74
N ARG A 592 -29.90 12.17 -16.21
CA ARG A 592 -30.22 11.84 -14.82
C ARG A 592 -29.74 10.46 -14.39
N PRO A 593 -29.94 9.39 -15.17
CA PRO A 593 -29.51 8.05 -14.75
C PRO A 593 -28.00 7.97 -14.45
N PHE A 594 -27.16 8.70 -15.19
CA PHE A 594 -25.73 8.80 -14.89
C PHE A 594 -25.49 9.57 -13.59
N TRP A 595 -26.02 10.79 -13.48
CA TRP A 595 -25.74 11.69 -12.37
C TRP A 595 -26.34 11.24 -11.02
N THR A 596 -27.29 10.31 -11.03
CA THR A 596 -27.91 9.72 -9.81
C THR A 596 -27.46 8.30 -9.53
N THR A 597 -26.45 7.79 -10.21
CA THR A 597 -25.87 6.45 -9.94
C THR A 597 -25.36 6.36 -8.51
N TYR A 598 -24.71 7.39 -7.99
CA TYR A 598 -24.24 7.48 -6.62
C TYR A 598 -25.24 8.24 -5.73
N ILE A 599 -25.81 7.54 -4.74
CA ILE A 599 -26.93 8.03 -3.92
C ILE A 599 -26.61 9.33 -3.18
N ASP A 600 -25.40 9.49 -2.70
CA ASP A 600 -24.99 10.60 -1.85
C ASP A 600 -24.16 11.67 -2.59
N CYS A 601 -24.22 11.72 -3.91
CA CYS A 601 -23.35 12.60 -4.73
C CYS A 601 -21.84 12.41 -4.46
N ARG A 602 -21.42 11.24 -3.98
CA ARG A 602 -20.06 11.05 -3.49
C ARG A 602 -19.06 10.56 -4.52
N GLY A 603 -19.46 10.12 -5.66
CA GLY A 603 -18.54 9.45 -6.56
C GLY A 603 -18.78 9.70 -8.04
N ASP A 604 -19.95 10.18 -8.42
CA ASP A 604 -20.35 10.36 -9.82
C ASP A 604 -19.28 11.06 -10.67
N PRO A 605 -18.73 12.21 -10.23
CA PRO A 605 -17.75 12.91 -11.04
C PRO A 605 -16.47 12.13 -11.28
N LEU A 606 -16.02 11.36 -10.29
CA LEU A 606 -14.78 10.58 -10.37
C LEU A 606 -14.93 9.26 -11.13
N PHE A 607 -16.16 8.83 -11.41
CA PHE A 607 -16.45 7.57 -12.05
C PHE A 607 -15.77 7.42 -13.42
N VAL A 608 -15.93 8.43 -14.30
CA VAL A 608 -15.33 8.41 -15.64
C VAL A 608 -13.80 8.43 -15.59
N PRO A 609 -13.14 9.38 -14.87
CA PRO A 609 -11.69 9.38 -14.78
C PRO A 609 -11.12 8.12 -14.14
N ALA A 610 -11.80 7.54 -13.15
CA ALA A 610 -11.33 6.34 -12.46
C ALA A 610 -11.45 5.07 -13.32
N VAL A 611 -12.57 4.90 -14.04
CA VAL A 611 -12.88 3.65 -14.74
C VAL A 611 -12.39 3.65 -16.19
N LEU A 612 -12.50 4.78 -16.87
CA LEU A 612 -12.10 4.91 -18.28
C LEU A 612 -10.71 5.52 -18.46
N GLY A 613 -10.20 6.21 -17.45
CA GLY A 613 -8.89 6.83 -17.51
C GLY A 613 -8.83 8.06 -18.41
N VAL A 614 -9.95 8.73 -18.64
CA VAL A 614 -10.05 9.96 -19.45
C VAL A 614 -10.64 11.10 -18.63
N PRO A 615 -10.22 12.37 -18.86
CA PRO A 615 -10.76 13.50 -18.13
C PRO A 615 -12.19 13.82 -18.57
N MET A 616 -12.95 14.42 -17.65
CA MET A 616 -14.23 15.05 -17.97
C MET A 616 -14.03 16.53 -18.24
N LEU A 617 -14.78 17.11 -19.17
CA LEU A 617 -14.79 18.56 -19.39
C LEU A 617 -15.57 19.30 -18.30
N LYS A 618 -16.55 18.62 -17.70
CA LYS A 618 -17.33 19.08 -16.56
C LYS A 618 -17.66 17.87 -15.69
N GLY A 619 -17.07 17.78 -14.53
CA GLY A 619 -17.25 16.66 -13.61
C GLY A 619 -18.11 16.98 -12.40
N ILE A 620 -18.59 18.22 -12.25
CA ILE A 620 -19.49 18.59 -11.16
C ILE A 620 -20.92 18.27 -11.58
N ASN A 621 -21.66 17.60 -10.71
CA ASN A 621 -23.08 17.33 -10.89
C ASN A 621 -23.84 18.63 -11.20
N PRO A 622 -24.83 18.60 -12.12
CA PRO A 622 -25.68 19.74 -12.36
C PRO A 622 -26.33 20.26 -11.07
N ALA A 623 -26.50 21.58 -10.98
CA ALA A 623 -27.00 22.23 -9.76
C ALA A 623 -28.38 21.71 -9.31
N GLU A 624 -29.20 21.26 -10.26
CA GLU A 624 -30.54 20.71 -10.01
C GLU A 624 -30.56 19.44 -9.14
N PHE A 625 -29.44 18.70 -9.06
CA PHE A 625 -29.32 17.50 -8.24
C PHE A 625 -28.97 17.80 -6.77
N GLY A 626 -28.78 19.06 -6.41
CA GLY A 626 -28.54 19.48 -5.03
C GLY A 626 -27.27 18.95 -4.37
N CYS A 627 -26.32 18.49 -5.19
CA CYS A 627 -25.05 17.95 -4.68
C CYS A 627 -24.19 19.08 -4.10
N PRO A 628 -23.76 19.01 -2.81
CA PRO A 628 -22.89 20.02 -2.23
C PRO A 628 -21.54 20.07 -2.92
N LYS A 629 -21.13 21.26 -3.37
CA LYS A 629 -19.85 21.49 -4.09
C LYS A 629 -18.62 21.22 -3.23
N ASP A 630 -18.75 21.35 -1.93
CA ASP A 630 -17.70 21.20 -0.90
C ASP A 630 -17.37 19.74 -0.53
N ARG A 631 -18.17 18.77 -0.99
CA ARG A 631 -17.92 17.34 -0.72
C ARG A 631 -16.90 16.69 -1.63
N TYR A 632 -16.48 17.37 -2.69
CA TYR A 632 -15.41 16.87 -3.53
C TYR A 632 -14.07 17.23 -2.89
N TYR A 633 -13.20 16.26 -2.64
CA TYR A 633 -11.80 16.42 -2.17
C TYR A 633 -10.93 17.31 -3.09
N LEU A 634 -11.52 18.17 -3.84
CA LEU A 634 -11.04 18.55 -5.13
C LEU A 634 -10.69 20.00 -5.22
N GLY A 635 -10.34 20.57 -4.12
CA GLY A 635 -9.84 21.92 -4.10
C GLY A 635 -10.23 22.75 -5.32
N ALA A 636 -10.83 23.87 -5.14
CA ALA A 636 -10.96 24.94 -6.14
C ALA A 636 -11.42 24.50 -7.55
N HIS A 637 -12.65 24.06 -7.70
CA HIS A 637 -13.37 24.35 -8.92
C HIS A 637 -13.60 25.87 -8.94
N ASN A 638 -12.80 26.60 -9.71
CA ASN A 638 -13.11 27.99 -9.99
C ASN A 638 -14.46 28.04 -10.68
N ALA A 639 -15.49 28.46 -9.95
CA ALA A 639 -16.84 28.64 -10.48
C ALA A 639 -16.86 29.57 -11.72
N GLU A 640 -15.85 30.43 -11.86
CA GLU A 640 -15.66 31.34 -12.97
C GLU A 640 -15.28 30.66 -14.29
N ASP A 641 -14.64 29.46 -14.24
CA ASP A 641 -14.23 28.70 -15.44
C ASP A 641 -15.13 27.52 -15.76
N ALA A 642 -16.20 27.28 -15.00
CA ALA A 642 -17.10 26.17 -15.23
C ALA A 642 -17.82 26.31 -16.58
N ILE A 643 -17.79 25.24 -17.40
CA ILE A 643 -18.62 25.17 -18.60
C ILE A 643 -20.09 25.23 -18.19
N SER A 644 -20.87 26.03 -18.94
CA SER A 644 -22.32 26.06 -18.76
C SER A 644 -22.93 24.66 -18.89
N ASP A 645 -24.01 24.40 -18.17
CA ASP A 645 -24.77 23.15 -18.31
C ASP A 645 -25.30 22.97 -19.73
N VAL A 646 -25.51 24.06 -20.45
CA VAL A 646 -25.94 24.08 -21.86
C VAL A 646 -24.76 24.59 -22.71
N ALA A 647 -23.75 23.77 -22.92
CA ALA A 647 -22.60 24.12 -23.77
C ALA A 647 -22.84 23.69 -25.22
N SER A 648 -22.55 24.58 -26.17
CA SER A 648 -22.52 24.22 -27.60
C SER A 648 -21.27 23.37 -27.91
N ASP A 649 -21.31 22.68 -29.06
CA ASP A 649 -20.15 21.89 -29.53
C ASP A 649 -18.89 22.74 -29.66
N ASP A 650 -19.00 23.99 -30.11
CA ASP A 650 -17.88 24.93 -30.21
C ASP A 650 -17.29 25.27 -28.82
N GLN A 651 -18.14 25.46 -27.81
CA GLN A 651 -17.71 25.72 -26.45
C GLN A 651 -17.01 24.49 -25.82
N LEU A 652 -17.55 23.31 -26.08
CA LEU A 652 -16.91 22.04 -25.64
C LEU A 652 -15.55 21.88 -26.31
N CYS A 653 -15.46 22.10 -27.64
CA CYS A 653 -14.19 22.01 -28.36
C CYS A 653 -13.19 23.08 -27.91
N ALA A 654 -13.61 24.31 -27.69
CA ALA A 654 -12.75 25.37 -27.15
C ALA A 654 -12.19 24.99 -25.75
N ARG A 655 -13.01 24.36 -24.93
CA ARG A 655 -12.56 23.87 -23.62
C ARG A 655 -11.56 22.71 -23.73
N ALA A 656 -11.85 21.72 -24.58
CA ALA A 656 -10.95 20.58 -24.82
C ALA A 656 -9.60 21.04 -25.38
N ALA A 657 -9.61 22.00 -26.32
CA ALA A 657 -8.41 22.57 -26.92
C ALA A 657 -7.47 23.24 -25.88
N ARG A 658 -8.00 23.87 -24.82
CA ARG A 658 -7.18 24.44 -23.72
C ARG A 658 -6.32 23.37 -23.02
N TRP A 659 -6.77 22.13 -23.06
CA TRP A 659 -6.08 20.99 -22.45
C TRP A 659 -5.31 20.14 -23.47
N GLY A 660 -5.22 20.58 -24.73
CA GLY A 660 -4.58 19.84 -25.82
C GLY A 660 -5.37 18.58 -26.25
N LEU A 661 -6.66 18.53 -25.95
CA LEU A 661 -7.54 17.40 -26.30
C LEU A 661 -8.26 17.69 -27.62
N GLY A 662 -8.19 16.74 -28.57
CA GLY A 662 -8.76 16.87 -29.93
C GLY A 662 -10.11 16.19 -30.10
N GLU A 663 -10.58 15.49 -29.07
CA GLU A 663 -11.77 14.67 -29.18
C GLU A 663 -12.60 14.69 -27.90
N ILE A 664 -13.94 14.66 -28.07
CA ILE A 664 -14.88 14.64 -26.95
C ILE A 664 -15.91 13.53 -27.19
N LEU A 665 -16.07 12.68 -26.18
CA LEU A 665 -17.19 11.73 -26.13
C LEU A 665 -18.33 12.38 -25.36
N VAL A 666 -19.40 12.70 -26.07
CA VAL A 666 -20.59 13.29 -25.47
C VAL A 666 -21.58 12.17 -25.14
N LEU A 667 -21.91 12.02 -23.87
CA LEU A 667 -22.84 11.02 -23.36
C LEU A 667 -24.18 11.69 -23.05
N ALA A 668 -25.16 11.56 -23.98
CA ALA A 668 -26.48 12.13 -23.82
C ALA A 668 -27.36 11.32 -22.85
N THR A 669 -27.36 10.00 -22.99
CA THR A 669 -27.97 9.05 -22.05
C THR A 669 -27.00 7.91 -21.78
N PRO A 670 -27.22 7.00 -20.83
CA PRO A 670 -26.33 5.86 -20.61
C PRO A 670 -26.06 5.01 -21.86
N GLN A 671 -27.00 4.97 -22.80
CA GLN A 671 -26.95 4.15 -24.01
C GLN A 671 -26.66 4.96 -25.27
N ILE A 672 -26.81 6.30 -25.24
CA ILE A 672 -26.69 7.16 -26.39
C ILE A 672 -25.55 8.14 -26.18
N GLY A 673 -24.57 8.06 -27.04
CA GLY A 673 -23.46 8.97 -27.07
C GLY A 673 -23.02 9.27 -28.50
N ARG A 674 -22.22 10.30 -28.67
CA ARG A 674 -21.59 10.67 -29.94
C ARG A 674 -20.15 11.08 -29.74
N ARG A 675 -19.37 10.95 -30.79
CA ARG A 675 -18.01 11.44 -30.88
C ARG A 675 -17.99 12.80 -31.56
N LEU A 676 -17.36 13.76 -30.93
CA LEU A 676 -17.16 15.10 -31.43
C LEU A 676 -15.68 15.30 -31.69
N SER A 677 -15.28 15.43 -32.94
CA SER A 677 -13.91 15.76 -33.32
C SER A 677 -13.75 17.27 -33.35
N CYS A 678 -12.81 17.78 -32.55
CA CYS A 678 -12.48 19.19 -32.51
C CYS A 678 -11.39 19.50 -33.53
N ALA A 679 -11.54 20.55 -34.31
CA ALA A 679 -10.48 20.99 -35.21
C ALA A 679 -9.22 21.29 -34.38
N ALA A 680 -8.07 20.74 -34.78
CA ALA A 680 -6.81 21.05 -34.13
C ALA A 680 -6.64 22.58 -34.08
N PRO A 681 -6.26 23.17 -32.91
CA PRO A 681 -5.95 24.57 -32.86
C PRO A 681 -4.88 24.85 -33.92
N ARG A 682 -5.13 25.75 -34.86
CA ARG A 682 -4.12 26.21 -35.80
C ARG A 682 -3.00 26.82 -34.96
N SER A 683 -1.88 26.09 -34.86
CA SER A 683 -0.65 26.49 -34.16
C SER A 683 -0.08 27.78 -34.69
#